data_f0bafd3549efaef68ec831dcad2ac6ce
#
_entry.id   f0bafd3549efaef68ec831dcad2ac6ce
#
_cell.length_a   1.000
_cell.length_b   1.000
_cell.length_c   1.000
_cell.angle_alpha   90.00
_cell.angle_beta   90.00
_cell.angle_gamma   90.00
#
_symmetry.space_group_name_H-M   'P 1'
#
loop_
_entity.id
_entity.type
_entity.pdbx_description
1 polymer ?
#
loop_
_entity_poly.entity_id
_entity_poly.type
_entity_poly.pdbx_seq_one_letter_code
_entity_poly.pdbx_strand_id
1 'polypeptide(L)'
;MLKPLLLAGAFSRRRLLGASLALALTAALAVSGGDLAHAAASSSVAVPGAPAFDGSAAGGKVIVVLKQQQAGMNLRTQAKQRIAAAHADQAPLLASIRSHGGTGVAQLAAPDAVAATMPAAEVAQLRDNPAVAEIVPDTMIQVSQVHTEAAPPAGTSAGRVAVKPGGSLAPGNGPSPATIAPLRTHVIPKNCPSTPVQEPEAVADIHASNGNPNAPDEANSIATGKGVIVANEGMNALAGDPDLQRADGSHVVINAPDYTADQGNDETFEDAASVGAQGIIVYQYSKALPFSGVSPGCTFTIKGDAPDASLVDLSQIDTPVLALSQVIAGIDNAVTTVHADVISESFGSTSLPGSRSGQLLAEADNAAVAAGVTVVESSGDSGPQGTMITAADDSAVIAAGGVDNLHIVALNDGYHSYVSNNMAAQSSGATAPTGKVVDLVASDWFGGETDCAPLINGCPDDYPIEAAAGTSEASPLIAGAAADVIQAYRSTHDGASPTPAMIKDILTGTATSIDAPADQQGAGLLNVYAAVKAAQQMPGTTFARGAADAPSLIASPSQLDITGNGGSVSDQSVSLYNASTRPTRVTGNYRWIGPEFQIGRVVTENISAPDPSLPVPVAGATAASAITFNVPPHLSRLDADMIWPDPTNSNVLEFVLFNPLGAIVQESYDDGTPGRVGRSPNIQHAEVTDPTPGRWTAKFLWGGIDDFVEVAPAVPGTYRGPMSFKVSGQDYLTSPAIRPVTIAARSSASVPLYVVMPVQPGDHPESLQLSASNGAADSVPIARRTLIPSDGGNFQALIIGTSARDVGQINTYEINVPAGRPDLDVSFHTADASPHNVFNYYLVDPSGAVVTTATTPQTVNGQVVGDAELTTANPAAGLWQIDVVLKLTVSGNEFTQTVYGNVGD
;
A
#
# COMPACT_ATOMS: atom_id res chain seq x y z
N MET A 1 -54.38 -25.92 -31.32
CA MET A 1 -54.70 -25.76 -32.77
C MET A 1 -53.45 -25.30 -33.47
N LEU A 2 -53.05 -26.12 -34.44
CA LEU A 2 -52.13 -25.91 -35.57
C LEU A 2 -50.66 -25.60 -35.35
N LYS A 3 -49.87 -26.64 -35.41
CA LYS A 3 -48.58 -26.82 -36.10
C LYS A 3 -48.82 -27.04 -37.59
N PRO A 4 -47.84 -27.25 -38.46
CA PRO A 4 -46.42 -26.85 -38.65
C PRO A 4 -46.12 -26.45 -40.13
N LEU A 5 -44.87 -26.16 -40.49
CA LEU A 5 -44.27 -26.66 -41.73
C LEU A 5 -42.74 -26.55 -41.77
N LEU A 6 -42.16 -27.72 -41.98
CA LEU A 6 -40.78 -28.00 -42.37
C LEU A 6 -40.53 -27.57 -43.83
N LEU A 7 -39.30 -27.26 -44.19
CA LEU A 7 -38.68 -27.73 -45.43
C LEU A 7 -37.16 -27.80 -45.33
N ALA A 8 -36.66 -28.98 -45.66
CA ALA A 8 -35.28 -29.39 -45.71
C ALA A 8 -34.67 -29.09 -47.09
N GLY A 9 -33.37 -29.02 -47.20
CA GLY A 9 -32.65 -29.05 -48.46
C GLY A 9 -31.17 -29.40 -48.25
N ALA A 10 -30.83 -30.61 -48.66
CA ALA A 10 -29.52 -31.25 -48.55
C ALA A 10 -28.70 -31.13 -49.82
N PHE A 11 -27.47 -31.68 -49.75
CA PHE A 11 -26.46 -31.97 -50.81
C PHE A 11 -25.30 -30.95 -50.85
N SER A 12 -24.01 -31.32 -50.92
CA SER A 12 -23.37 -32.63 -51.24
C SER A 12 -21.86 -32.60 -50.85
N ARG A 13 -21.34 -33.75 -50.63
CA ARG A 13 -19.91 -34.09 -50.41
C ARG A 13 -19.07 -33.87 -51.66
N ARG A 14 -17.79 -33.46 -51.52
CA ARG A 14 -16.68 -34.12 -52.25
C ARG A 14 -15.39 -34.11 -51.41
N ARG A 15 -14.79 -35.30 -51.36
CA ARG A 15 -13.47 -35.65 -50.84
C ARG A 15 -12.36 -35.17 -51.72
N LEU A 16 -11.19 -34.91 -51.12
CA LEU A 16 -9.93 -35.45 -51.71
C LEU A 16 -8.87 -35.56 -50.60
N LEU A 17 -8.20 -36.69 -50.65
CA LEU A 17 -7.14 -37.22 -49.83
C LEU A 17 -5.82 -36.44 -50.02
N GLY A 18 -4.97 -36.48 -48.94
CA GLY A 18 -3.57 -36.79 -49.23
C GLY A 18 -2.57 -36.08 -48.28
N ALA A 19 -1.95 -36.86 -47.47
CA ALA A 19 -0.57 -36.90 -47.03
C ALA A 19 -0.35 -36.61 -45.53
N SER A 20 -0.09 -37.68 -44.84
CA SER A 20 0.52 -37.78 -43.49
C SER A 20 1.98 -37.35 -43.57
N LEU A 21 2.38 -36.50 -42.59
CA LEU A 21 3.73 -36.57 -42.06
C LEU A 21 3.71 -36.22 -40.59
N ALA A 22 4.15 -37.15 -39.80
CA ALA A 22 4.32 -37.02 -38.35
C ALA A 22 5.47 -36.05 -38.06
N LEU A 23 5.23 -35.10 -37.19
CA LEU A 23 6.29 -34.43 -36.47
C LEU A 23 5.92 -34.32 -35.00
N ALA A 24 6.83 -34.73 -34.16
CA ALA A 24 6.70 -34.93 -32.74
C ALA A 24 6.31 -33.65 -32.01
N LEU A 25 5.39 -33.79 -31.07
CA LEU A 25 5.02 -32.79 -30.09
C LEU A 25 6.18 -32.52 -29.13
N THR A 26 6.74 -31.33 -29.21
CA THR A 26 7.30 -30.66 -28.03
C THR A 26 6.34 -29.51 -27.72
N ALA A 27 5.40 -29.79 -26.82
CA ALA A 27 4.59 -28.76 -26.23
C ALA A 27 5.47 -28.01 -25.20
N ALA A 28 6.16 -26.98 -25.65
CA ALA A 28 6.59 -25.91 -24.79
C ALA A 28 5.31 -25.12 -24.46
N LEU A 29 4.89 -25.14 -23.20
CA LEU A 29 3.94 -24.16 -22.70
C LEU A 29 4.62 -22.78 -22.81
N ALA A 30 4.30 -22.07 -23.86
CA ALA A 30 4.42 -20.64 -23.85
C ALA A 30 3.30 -20.15 -22.90
N VAL A 31 3.66 -19.80 -21.68
CA VAL A 31 2.90 -18.83 -20.91
C VAL A 31 2.90 -17.61 -21.83
N SER A 32 1.74 -17.26 -22.31
CA SER A 32 1.56 -16.11 -23.20
C SER A 32 1.96 -14.87 -22.41
N GLY A 33 3.13 -14.31 -22.73
CA GLY A 33 3.46 -12.95 -22.40
C GLY A 33 2.52 -12.01 -23.16
N GLY A 34 1.28 -11.90 -22.70
CA GLY A 34 0.29 -10.97 -23.26
C GLY A 34 0.40 -9.59 -22.61
N ASP A 35 0.79 -9.56 -21.35
CA ASP A 35 0.73 -8.32 -20.56
C ASP A 35 1.99 -7.46 -20.62
N LEU A 36 3.14 -8.04 -21.02
CA LEU A 36 4.35 -7.24 -21.26
C LEU A 36 4.28 -6.40 -22.56
N ALA A 37 3.30 -6.62 -23.42
CA ALA A 37 3.17 -5.86 -24.66
C ALA A 37 2.44 -4.52 -24.50
N HIS A 38 1.72 -4.30 -23.41
CA HIS A 38 1.05 -3.01 -23.16
C HIS A 38 1.96 -2.01 -22.42
N ALA A 39 2.84 -2.47 -21.56
CA ALA A 39 3.82 -1.60 -20.90
C ALA A 39 4.98 -1.17 -21.83
N ALA A 40 5.27 -1.93 -22.89
CA ALA A 40 6.32 -1.60 -23.85
C ALA A 40 5.85 -0.82 -25.08
N ALA A 41 4.57 -0.51 -25.22
CA ALA A 41 4.00 0.16 -26.38
C ALA A 41 3.68 1.64 -26.15
N SER A 42 4.11 2.26 -25.06
CA SER A 42 4.25 3.71 -25.01
C SER A 42 5.48 4.15 -25.83
N SER A 43 5.45 3.85 -27.14
CA SER A 43 6.33 4.51 -28.05
C SER A 43 6.00 5.99 -28.00
N SER A 44 6.89 6.79 -27.44
CA SER A 44 6.85 8.22 -27.45
C SER A 44 6.59 8.73 -28.87
N VAL A 45 5.34 8.99 -29.20
CA VAL A 45 5.00 9.90 -30.29
C VAL A 45 5.34 11.28 -29.74
N ALA A 46 6.36 11.91 -30.30
CA ALA A 46 6.69 13.27 -29.99
C ALA A 46 5.46 14.14 -30.26
N VAL A 47 4.79 14.59 -29.21
CA VAL A 47 3.69 15.53 -29.30
C VAL A 47 4.30 16.93 -29.46
N PRO A 48 4.05 17.66 -30.54
CA PRO A 48 4.45 19.06 -30.63
C PRO A 48 3.55 19.87 -29.68
N GLY A 49 4.14 20.46 -28.66
CA GLY A 49 3.44 21.42 -27.80
C GLY A 49 3.09 20.92 -26.42
N ALA A 50 4.02 20.25 -25.73
CA ALA A 50 3.87 20.05 -24.28
C ALA A 50 3.66 21.42 -23.61
N PRO A 51 2.63 21.57 -22.74
CA PRO A 51 2.42 22.83 -22.06
C PRO A 51 3.66 23.19 -21.24
N ALA A 52 3.97 24.47 -21.24
CA ALA A 52 5.08 25.01 -20.51
C ALA A 52 4.94 24.60 -19.03
N PHE A 53 5.96 23.98 -18.52
CA PHE A 53 6.21 23.79 -17.11
C PHE A 53 5.86 25.09 -16.33
N ASP A 54 4.79 25.05 -15.58
CA ASP A 54 4.40 26.18 -14.73
C ASP A 54 5.17 26.07 -13.41
N GLY A 55 6.28 26.72 -13.38
CA GLY A 55 7.06 26.77 -12.16
C GLY A 55 8.49 27.13 -12.48
N SER A 56 8.68 28.33 -12.72
CA SER A 56 9.95 28.97 -12.58
C SER A 56 10.88 29.02 -13.80
N ALA A 57 10.86 30.17 -14.34
CA ALA A 57 12.04 30.85 -14.85
C ALA A 57 13.15 31.02 -13.78
N ALA A 58 13.04 30.55 -12.57
CA ALA A 58 14.08 30.54 -11.56
C ALA A 58 14.86 29.23 -11.68
N GLY A 59 16.16 29.25 -11.71
CA GLY A 59 17.01 28.06 -11.67
C GLY A 59 16.65 27.17 -10.48
N GLY A 60 16.76 25.85 -10.62
CA GLY A 60 16.36 24.90 -9.60
C GLY A 60 16.96 23.54 -9.83
N LYS A 61 16.61 22.59 -8.95
CA LYS A 61 16.90 21.17 -9.15
C LYS A 61 15.94 20.60 -10.19
N VAL A 62 16.49 19.97 -11.23
CA VAL A 62 15.71 19.37 -12.33
C VAL A 62 16.34 18.07 -12.80
N ILE A 63 15.52 17.21 -13.35
CA ILE A 63 15.91 15.98 -14.04
C ILE A 63 15.69 16.19 -15.53
N VAL A 64 16.74 16.08 -16.33
CA VAL A 64 16.71 16.17 -17.80
C VAL A 64 16.63 14.77 -18.36
N VAL A 65 15.47 14.40 -18.86
CA VAL A 65 15.23 13.06 -19.42
C VAL A 65 15.60 13.06 -20.91
N LEU A 66 16.35 12.06 -21.35
CA LEU A 66 16.79 11.93 -22.72
C LEU A 66 15.74 11.19 -23.57
N LYS A 67 15.70 11.46 -24.89
CA LYS A 67 14.84 10.71 -25.82
C LYS A 67 15.28 9.27 -26.01
N GLN A 68 16.59 9.02 -25.93
CA GLN A 68 17.16 7.70 -26.06
C GLN A 68 17.18 7.02 -24.68
N GLN A 69 16.31 6.07 -24.46
CA GLN A 69 16.13 5.42 -23.15
C GLN A 69 16.86 4.09 -22.99
N GLN A 70 17.59 3.62 -23.97
CA GLN A 70 18.30 2.33 -23.90
C GLN A 70 17.44 1.11 -23.51
N ALA A 71 16.12 1.20 -23.72
CA ALA A 71 15.14 0.19 -23.27
C ALA A 71 15.39 -1.24 -23.83
N GLY A 72 16.15 -1.36 -24.93
CA GLY A 72 16.54 -2.68 -25.48
C GLY A 72 17.61 -3.41 -24.68
N MET A 73 18.20 -2.80 -23.65
CA MET A 73 19.25 -3.39 -22.80
C MET A 73 18.71 -3.63 -21.39
N ASN A 74 18.73 -4.90 -20.97
CA ASN A 74 18.28 -5.27 -19.62
C ASN A 74 19.24 -4.67 -18.58
N LEU A 75 18.66 -3.98 -17.59
CA LEU A 75 19.38 -3.21 -16.57
C LEU A 75 20.30 -4.07 -15.68
N ARG A 76 19.96 -5.34 -15.43
CA ARG A 76 20.76 -6.27 -14.61
C ARG A 76 21.79 -7.05 -15.44
N THR A 77 21.33 -7.74 -16.48
CA THR A 77 22.19 -8.65 -17.26
C THR A 77 23.11 -7.93 -18.24
N GLN A 78 22.78 -6.71 -18.63
CA GLN A 78 23.54 -5.85 -19.53
C GLN A 78 23.92 -4.51 -18.88
N ALA A 79 23.97 -4.46 -17.54
CA ALA A 79 24.22 -3.24 -16.74
C ALA A 79 25.37 -2.38 -17.29
N LYS A 80 26.55 -2.99 -17.46
CA LYS A 80 27.73 -2.25 -17.95
C LYS A 80 27.55 -1.62 -19.32
N GLN A 81 26.87 -2.32 -20.22
CA GLN A 81 26.61 -1.82 -21.59
C GLN A 81 25.57 -0.69 -21.54
N ARG A 82 24.50 -0.86 -20.78
CA ARG A 82 23.43 0.13 -20.63
C ARG A 82 23.94 1.40 -19.97
N ILE A 83 24.65 1.30 -18.85
CA ILE A 83 25.27 2.46 -18.18
C ILE A 83 26.28 3.19 -19.12
N ALA A 84 27.11 2.44 -19.82
CA ALA A 84 28.05 3.05 -20.75
C ALA A 84 27.37 3.76 -21.93
N ALA A 85 26.25 3.22 -22.42
CA ALA A 85 25.44 3.85 -23.45
C ALA A 85 24.77 5.12 -22.93
N ALA A 86 24.09 5.04 -21.75
CA ALA A 86 23.48 6.20 -21.12
C ALA A 86 24.51 7.31 -20.84
N HIS A 87 25.67 6.98 -20.29
CA HIS A 87 26.73 7.96 -20.08
C HIS A 87 27.26 8.59 -21.41
N ALA A 88 27.26 7.83 -22.49
CA ALA A 88 27.66 8.37 -23.79
C ALA A 88 26.63 9.38 -24.33
N ASP A 89 25.33 9.08 -24.16
CA ASP A 89 24.24 9.95 -24.59
C ASP A 89 24.17 11.22 -23.70
N GLN A 90 24.43 11.09 -22.41
CA GLN A 90 24.46 12.18 -21.44
C GLN A 90 25.70 13.10 -21.57
N ALA A 91 26.82 12.61 -22.06
CA ALA A 91 28.10 13.34 -22.08
C ALA A 91 28.03 14.75 -22.71
N PRO A 92 27.34 14.99 -23.85
CA PRO A 92 27.20 16.34 -24.40
C PRO A 92 26.41 17.28 -23.49
N LEU A 93 25.36 16.77 -22.82
CA LEU A 93 24.54 17.54 -21.87
C LEU A 93 25.34 17.92 -20.65
N LEU A 94 26.11 16.99 -20.08
CA LEU A 94 26.96 17.22 -18.93
C LEU A 94 27.97 18.33 -19.19
N ALA A 95 28.55 18.39 -20.39
CA ALA A 95 29.47 19.45 -20.79
C ALA A 95 28.79 20.83 -20.83
N SER A 96 27.55 20.89 -21.37
CA SER A 96 26.73 22.11 -21.34
C SER A 96 26.40 22.55 -19.94
N ILE A 97 25.79 21.65 -19.16
CA ILE A 97 25.35 21.90 -17.77
C ILE A 97 26.49 22.48 -16.92
N ARG A 98 27.66 21.82 -16.95
CA ARG A 98 28.83 22.28 -16.19
C ARG A 98 29.38 23.62 -16.67
N SER A 99 29.42 23.87 -18.00
CA SER A 99 29.92 25.12 -18.55
C SER A 99 29.05 26.34 -18.23
N HIS A 100 27.76 26.12 -17.94
CA HIS A 100 26.80 27.15 -17.61
C HIS A 100 26.51 27.23 -16.09
N GLY A 101 27.34 26.58 -15.27
CA GLY A 101 27.31 26.71 -13.81
C GLY A 101 26.36 25.73 -13.09
N GLY A 102 25.93 24.65 -13.77
CA GLY A 102 25.20 23.56 -13.14
C GLY A 102 26.03 22.80 -12.10
N THR A 103 25.41 22.46 -10.97
CA THR A 103 26.03 21.76 -9.83
C THR A 103 25.20 20.57 -9.39
N GLY A 104 25.73 19.72 -8.51
CA GLY A 104 24.99 18.57 -7.98
C GLY A 104 24.57 17.57 -9.06
N VAL A 105 25.47 17.29 -10.02
CA VAL A 105 25.13 16.48 -11.20
C VAL A 105 25.12 15.00 -10.84
N ALA A 106 23.99 14.34 -11.07
CA ALA A 106 23.83 12.89 -11.02
C ALA A 106 23.44 12.33 -12.39
N GLN A 107 23.97 11.15 -12.73
CA GLN A 107 23.67 10.43 -13.96
C GLN A 107 22.81 9.21 -13.62
N LEU A 108 21.69 9.06 -14.29
CA LEU A 108 20.73 7.97 -14.09
C LEU A 108 20.75 7.06 -15.32
N ALA A 109 20.61 5.77 -15.13
CA ALA A 109 20.64 4.78 -16.21
C ALA A 109 19.24 4.27 -16.59
N ALA A 110 18.29 4.33 -15.65
CA ALA A 110 16.90 4.00 -15.93
C ALA A 110 15.98 4.82 -15.01
N PRO A 111 15.32 5.85 -15.56
CA PRO A 111 15.42 6.32 -16.98
C PRO A 111 16.78 6.94 -17.32
N ASP A 112 17.13 6.96 -18.62
CA ASP A 112 18.35 7.67 -19.08
C ASP A 112 18.16 9.18 -18.94
N ALA A 113 18.71 9.73 -17.87
CA ALA A 113 18.50 11.12 -17.47
C ALA A 113 19.70 11.71 -16.71
N VAL A 114 19.71 13.02 -16.60
CA VAL A 114 20.70 13.77 -15.82
C VAL A 114 19.98 14.69 -14.83
N ALA A 115 20.21 14.48 -13.54
CA ALA A 115 19.77 15.42 -12.51
C ALA A 115 20.84 16.47 -12.23
N ALA A 116 20.43 17.72 -12.04
CA ALA A 116 21.34 18.79 -11.64
C ALA A 116 20.58 20.03 -11.15
N THR A 117 21.27 20.84 -10.33
CA THR A 117 20.82 22.20 -10.03
C THR A 117 21.33 23.14 -11.11
N MET A 118 20.43 23.80 -11.84
CA MET A 118 20.77 24.60 -13.01
C MET A 118 20.16 26.01 -12.97
N PRO A 119 20.86 27.01 -13.58
CA PRO A 119 20.27 28.32 -13.84
C PRO A 119 19.11 28.22 -14.83
N ALA A 120 18.12 29.09 -14.73
CA ALA A 120 16.95 29.12 -15.62
C ALA A 120 17.32 29.26 -17.12
N ALA A 121 18.39 29.97 -17.43
CA ALA A 121 18.88 30.12 -18.80
C ALA A 121 19.35 28.80 -19.41
N GLU A 122 20.00 27.94 -18.62
CA GLU A 122 20.42 26.62 -19.07
C GLU A 122 19.22 25.68 -19.23
N VAL A 123 18.29 25.70 -18.31
CA VAL A 123 17.04 24.94 -18.42
C VAL A 123 16.29 25.30 -19.72
N ALA A 124 16.20 26.60 -20.04
CA ALA A 124 15.57 27.06 -21.28
C ALA A 124 16.32 26.57 -22.52
N GLN A 125 17.66 26.60 -22.50
CA GLN A 125 18.47 26.10 -23.63
C GLN A 125 18.34 24.58 -23.81
N LEU A 126 18.26 23.83 -22.72
CA LEU A 126 18.13 22.37 -22.77
C LEU A 126 16.75 21.92 -23.27
N ARG A 127 15.70 22.72 -23.06
CA ARG A 127 14.38 22.43 -23.65
C ARG A 127 14.40 22.39 -25.18
N ASP A 128 15.23 23.21 -25.78
CA ASP A 128 15.39 23.26 -27.26
C ASP A 128 16.38 22.21 -27.77
N ASN A 129 17.03 21.43 -26.91
CA ASN A 129 18.00 20.44 -27.29
C ASN A 129 17.30 19.20 -27.89
N PRO A 130 17.63 18.78 -29.13
CA PRO A 130 16.96 17.65 -29.79
C PRO A 130 17.15 16.30 -29.10
N ALA A 131 18.17 16.16 -28.23
CA ALA A 131 18.40 14.93 -27.44
C ALA A 131 17.51 14.84 -26.19
N VAL A 132 16.97 15.96 -25.73
CA VAL A 132 16.13 16.04 -24.52
C VAL A 132 14.70 15.69 -24.89
N ALA A 133 14.11 14.78 -24.15
CA ALA A 133 12.69 14.46 -24.21
C ALA A 133 11.90 15.50 -23.44
N GLU A 134 12.29 15.73 -22.19
CA GLU A 134 11.63 16.63 -21.25
C GLU A 134 12.55 17.04 -20.11
N ILE A 135 12.11 18.01 -19.32
CA ILE A 135 12.78 18.44 -18.09
C ILE A 135 11.72 18.45 -16.98
N VAL A 136 11.94 17.62 -16.00
CA VAL A 136 11.04 17.40 -14.86
C VAL A 136 11.64 18.05 -13.61
N PRO A 137 10.87 18.64 -12.70
CA PRO A 137 11.41 19.05 -11.40
C PRO A 137 12.00 17.85 -10.67
N ASP A 138 13.13 18.06 -10.04
CA ASP A 138 13.66 17.12 -9.06
C ASP A 138 12.95 17.38 -7.75
N THR A 139 11.73 16.86 -7.65
CA THR A 139 10.86 17.07 -6.49
C THR A 139 11.43 16.34 -5.28
N MET A 140 11.11 16.87 -4.11
CA MET A 140 11.45 16.19 -2.86
C MET A 140 10.39 15.11 -2.59
N ILE A 141 10.83 13.91 -2.35
CA ILE A 141 10.04 12.79 -1.86
C ILE A 141 10.15 12.84 -0.34
N GLN A 142 9.02 12.81 0.32
CA GLN A 142 8.99 12.72 1.76
C GLN A 142 9.01 11.24 2.11
N VAL A 143 10.08 10.81 2.76
CA VAL A 143 10.08 9.54 3.49
C VAL A 143 9.06 9.70 4.61
N SER A 144 8.26 8.70 4.85
CA SER A 144 7.30 8.70 5.95
C SER A 144 7.98 9.18 7.22
N GLN A 145 7.40 10.17 7.89
CA GLN A 145 7.91 10.55 9.20
C GLN A 145 7.42 9.52 10.19
N VAL A 146 8.36 8.77 10.72
CA VAL A 146 8.11 7.85 11.82
C VAL A 146 7.62 8.63 13.02
N HIS A 147 6.64 8.09 13.65
CA HIS A 147 6.33 8.41 15.01
C HIS A 147 7.16 7.49 15.90
N THR A 148 8.31 7.97 16.35
CA THR A 148 9.13 7.27 17.33
C THR A 148 8.54 7.44 18.71
N GLU A 149 8.34 6.35 19.41
CA GLU A 149 7.86 6.40 20.78
C GLU A 149 8.92 7.00 21.71
N ALA A 150 8.73 8.25 22.14
CA ALA A 150 9.58 8.89 23.13
C ALA A 150 9.07 8.65 24.55
N ALA A 151 9.95 8.22 25.36
CA ALA A 151 9.74 7.71 26.70
C ALA A 151 9.42 8.74 27.77
N PRO A 152 8.77 8.31 28.85
CA PRO A 152 8.67 9.05 30.10
C PRO A 152 10.02 9.14 30.85
N PRO A 153 10.18 10.08 31.76
CA PRO A 153 11.48 10.42 32.38
C PRO A 153 12.09 9.30 33.23
N ALA A 154 13.39 9.20 33.08
CA ALA A 154 14.33 8.20 33.54
C ALA A 154 14.15 7.61 34.94
N GLY A 155 14.31 6.31 35.04
CA GLY A 155 14.54 5.55 36.30
C GLY A 155 14.87 4.10 36.08
N THR A 156 16.16 3.80 35.92
CA THR A 156 16.83 2.51 36.06
C THR A 156 16.88 1.51 34.90
N SER A 157 18.10 1.28 34.44
CA SER A 157 18.52 0.40 33.34
C SER A 157 17.99 -1.05 33.39
N ALA A 158 17.44 -1.48 32.28
CA ALA A 158 17.17 -2.90 32.01
C ALA A 158 18.45 -3.64 31.65
N GLY A 159 18.68 -4.78 32.28
CA GLY A 159 19.86 -5.58 32.00
C GLY A 159 19.63 -6.51 30.78
N ARG A 160 20.50 -6.43 29.80
CA ARG A 160 20.57 -7.40 28.69
C ARG A 160 20.98 -8.78 29.20
N VAL A 161 20.28 -9.81 28.79
CA VAL A 161 20.66 -11.20 29.05
C VAL A 161 21.00 -11.88 27.72
N ALA A 162 22.27 -12.07 27.47
CA ALA A 162 22.73 -12.86 26.31
C ALA A 162 22.45 -14.36 26.54
N VAL A 163 21.69 -14.99 25.66
CA VAL A 163 21.42 -16.41 25.68
C VAL A 163 22.40 -17.12 24.75
N LYS A 164 23.10 -18.10 25.26
CA LYS A 164 23.95 -18.98 24.45
C LYS A 164 23.11 -19.83 23.49
N PRO A 165 23.54 -20.01 22.23
CA PRO A 165 22.86 -20.90 21.30
C PRO A 165 22.83 -22.32 21.81
N GLY A 166 21.66 -22.97 21.85
CA GLY A 166 21.56 -24.40 22.12
C GLY A 166 20.44 -24.89 23.03
N GLY A 167 19.50 -24.07 23.40
CA GLY A 167 18.31 -24.52 24.16
C GLY A 167 17.17 -24.98 23.23
N SER A 168 16.84 -26.27 23.27
CA SER A 168 15.67 -26.84 22.58
C SER A 168 14.38 -26.31 23.26
N LEU A 169 13.53 -25.65 22.50
CA LEU A 169 12.20 -25.19 22.97
C LEU A 169 11.16 -26.31 22.80
N ALA A 170 10.32 -26.51 23.80
CA ALA A 170 9.23 -27.47 23.74
C ALA A 170 8.04 -26.93 22.89
N PRO A 171 7.32 -27.79 22.15
CA PRO A 171 6.27 -27.35 21.22
C PRO A 171 5.07 -26.78 21.97
N GLY A 172 4.71 -25.53 21.65
CA GLY A 172 3.43 -24.93 22.01
C GLY A 172 2.34 -25.37 21.02
N ASN A 173 1.14 -25.60 21.54
CA ASN A 173 -0.02 -25.98 20.73
C ASN A 173 -0.54 -24.74 19.98
N GLY A 174 -0.12 -24.57 18.74
CA GLY A 174 -0.68 -23.57 17.82
C GLY A 174 -2.01 -24.06 17.19
N PRO A 175 -2.85 -23.16 16.73
CA PRO A 175 -4.12 -23.51 16.08
C PRO A 175 -3.91 -24.15 14.71
N SER A 176 -4.82 -25.02 14.35
CA SER A 176 -4.85 -25.81 13.11
C SER A 176 -5.22 -24.93 11.89
N PRO A 177 -4.69 -25.22 10.70
CA PRO A 177 -4.90 -24.37 9.52
C PRO A 177 -6.29 -24.48 8.92
N ALA A 178 -6.71 -23.40 8.30
CA ALA A 178 -7.83 -23.24 7.38
C ALA A 178 -9.25 -23.24 8.00
N THR A 179 -9.56 -22.13 8.61
CA THR A 179 -10.88 -21.53 8.46
C THR A 179 -10.61 -20.03 8.42
N ILE A 180 -11.25 -19.30 7.51
CA ILE A 180 -11.31 -17.84 7.54
C ILE A 180 -11.59 -17.47 8.98
N ALA A 181 -10.58 -16.98 9.68
CA ALA A 181 -10.75 -16.67 11.08
C ALA A 181 -11.38 -15.28 11.13
N PRO A 182 -12.61 -15.13 11.67
CA PRO A 182 -13.10 -13.80 11.99
C PRO A 182 -12.07 -13.09 12.86
N LEU A 183 -12.02 -11.76 12.78
CA LEU A 183 -11.19 -10.94 13.65
C LEU A 183 -11.32 -11.44 15.08
N ARG A 184 -10.25 -11.98 15.63
CA ARG A 184 -10.30 -12.65 16.93
C ARG A 184 -9.99 -11.67 18.03
N THR A 185 -10.77 -11.71 19.10
CA THR A 185 -10.39 -11.02 20.32
C THR A 185 -9.22 -11.75 20.98
N HIS A 186 -8.10 -11.07 21.05
CA HIS A 186 -6.93 -11.51 21.81
C HIS A 186 -7.05 -11.08 23.26
N VAL A 187 -6.45 -11.82 24.15
CA VAL A 187 -6.43 -11.49 25.58
C VAL A 187 -4.98 -11.50 26.05
N ILE A 188 -4.54 -10.37 26.56
CA ILE A 188 -3.18 -10.25 27.11
C ILE A 188 -3.05 -11.13 28.36
N PRO A 189 -2.07 -12.04 28.39
CA PRO A 189 -1.86 -12.90 29.55
C PRO A 189 -1.47 -12.08 30.78
N LYS A 190 -2.10 -12.34 31.93
CA LYS A 190 -1.69 -11.71 33.19
C LYS A 190 -0.32 -12.10 33.71
N ASN A 191 0.18 -13.25 33.28
CA ASN A 191 1.47 -13.78 33.65
C ASN A 191 2.34 -13.98 32.43
N CYS A 192 3.60 -13.63 32.55
CA CYS A 192 4.57 -13.85 31.47
C CYS A 192 4.65 -15.32 31.07
N PRO A 193 4.75 -15.62 29.75
CA PRO A 193 5.10 -16.95 29.29
C PRO A 193 6.45 -17.41 29.86
N SER A 194 6.65 -18.71 29.93
CA SER A 194 7.95 -19.29 30.35
C SER A 194 9.04 -19.19 29.28
N THR A 195 8.65 -18.84 28.08
CA THR A 195 9.53 -18.61 26.90
C THR A 195 9.38 -17.16 26.49
N PRO A 196 10.41 -16.54 25.91
CA PRO A 196 10.28 -15.21 25.32
C PRO A 196 9.15 -15.16 24.30
N VAL A 197 8.41 -14.06 24.30
CA VAL A 197 7.43 -13.75 23.25
C VAL A 197 8.21 -13.27 22.04
N GLN A 198 7.81 -13.66 20.84
CA GLN A 198 8.36 -13.07 19.62
C GLN A 198 7.62 -11.78 19.31
N GLU A 199 8.38 -10.75 19.02
CA GLU A 199 7.92 -9.46 18.47
C GLU A 199 8.63 -9.19 17.11
N PRO A 200 8.07 -8.41 16.19
CA PRO A 200 6.67 -7.97 16.25
C PRO A 200 5.70 -9.15 16.14
N GLU A 201 4.54 -9.04 16.79
CA GLU A 201 3.48 -10.04 16.68
C GLU A 201 3.02 -10.20 15.21
N ALA A 202 3.15 -9.13 14.41
CA ALA A 202 2.91 -9.09 12.98
C ALA A 202 3.55 -10.27 12.23
N VAL A 203 4.77 -10.64 12.57
CA VAL A 203 5.51 -11.75 11.94
C VAL A 203 4.84 -13.10 12.22
N ALA A 204 4.17 -13.25 13.37
CA ALA A 204 3.38 -14.44 13.67
C ALA A 204 2.01 -14.41 12.97
N ASP A 205 1.38 -13.26 12.88
CA ASP A 205 0.07 -13.10 12.24
C ASP A 205 0.10 -13.39 10.73
N ILE A 206 1.20 -13.06 10.07
CA ILE A 206 1.44 -13.42 8.66
C ILE A 206 1.98 -14.84 8.46
N HIS A 207 2.10 -15.64 9.52
CA HIS A 207 2.65 -17.00 9.48
C HIS A 207 4.09 -17.11 8.96
N ALA A 208 4.92 -16.11 9.20
CA ALA A 208 6.34 -16.19 8.88
C ALA A 208 7.10 -16.95 9.99
N SER A 209 6.90 -16.54 11.25
CA SER A 209 7.52 -17.19 12.42
C SER A 209 6.72 -16.87 13.69
N ASN A 210 6.62 -17.86 14.57
CA ASN A 210 6.06 -17.68 15.92
C ASN A 210 7.11 -17.90 17.01
N GLY A 211 8.39 -17.70 16.71
CA GLY A 211 9.50 -17.95 17.61
C GLY A 211 9.90 -19.42 17.76
N ASN A 212 9.13 -20.35 17.23
CA ASN A 212 9.49 -21.77 17.21
C ASN A 212 10.00 -22.18 15.82
N PRO A 213 11.32 -22.35 15.62
CA PRO A 213 11.87 -22.66 14.28
C PRO A 213 11.46 -24.03 13.74
N ASN A 214 10.78 -24.84 14.55
CA ASN A 214 10.27 -26.16 14.16
C ASN A 214 8.74 -26.19 14.05
N ALA A 215 8.08 -25.05 14.12
CA ALA A 215 6.64 -25.00 13.92
C ALA A 215 6.30 -25.45 12.50
N PRO A 216 5.44 -26.46 12.31
CA PRO A 216 5.19 -27.04 10.98
C PRO A 216 4.33 -26.17 10.09
N ASP A 217 3.74 -25.13 10.62
CA ASP A 217 2.79 -24.19 10.02
C ASP A 217 3.36 -22.78 9.88
N GLU A 218 4.67 -22.59 10.04
CA GLU A 218 5.36 -21.33 9.87
C GLU A 218 6.34 -21.38 8.68
N ALA A 219 6.48 -20.28 7.96
CA ALA A 219 7.30 -20.17 6.75
C ALA A 219 8.78 -20.45 7.06
N ASN A 220 9.28 -19.99 8.18
CA ASN A 220 10.68 -20.18 8.61
C ASN A 220 11.07 -21.66 8.84
N SER A 221 10.10 -22.57 8.88
CA SER A 221 10.38 -24.02 8.81
C SER A 221 10.76 -24.49 7.39
N ILE A 222 10.54 -23.65 6.35
CA ILE A 222 10.75 -23.98 4.94
C ILE A 222 11.77 -23.04 4.31
N ALA A 223 11.61 -21.74 4.52
CA ALA A 223 12.43 -20.67 3.96
C ALA A 223 12.67 -19.59 5.01
N THR A 224 13.79 -18.88 4.90
CA THR A 224 14.25 -17.81 5.81
C THR A 224 14.93 -16.68 5.02
N GLY A 225 14.64 -16.55 3.72
CA GLY A 225 15.27 -15.59 2.81
C GLY A 225 16.71 -15.92 2.43
N LYS A 226 17.20 -17.10 2.77
CA LYS A 226 18.61 -17.46 2.58
C LYS A 226 19.05 -17.39 1.12
N GLY A 227 20.12 -16.60 0.88
CA GLY A 227 20.70 -16.41 -0.45
C GLY A 227 19.88 -15.44 -1.33
N VAL A 228 19.05 -14.63 -0.73
CA VAL A 228 18.29 -13.52 -1.33
C VAL A 228 18.85 -12.21 -0.81
N ILE A 229 18.91 -11.20 -1.66
CA ILE A 229 19.31 -9.85 -1.32
C ILE A 229 18.07 -8.95 -1.39
N VAL A 230 17.73 -8.34 -0.25
CA VAL A 230 16.69 -7.32 -0.15
C VAL A 230 17.38 -5.96 -0.02
N ALA A 231 17.09 -5.05 -0.93
CA ALA A 231 17.55 -3.67 -0.87
C ALA A 231 16.43 -2.83 -0.24
N ASN A 232 16.75 -2.14 0.84
CA ASN A 232 15.82 -1.24 1.50
C ASN A 232 16.14 0.19 1.09
N GLU A 233 15.19 0.89 0.50
CA GLU A 233 15.32 2.29 0.14
C GLU A 233 14.53 3.13 1.12
N GLY A 234 15.20 3.56 2.15
CA GLY A 234 14.71 4.36 3.25
C GLY A 234 15.86 5.13 3.87
N MET A 235 16.00 5.10 5.16
CA MET A 235 17.08 5.75 5.89
C MET A 235 18.03 4.76 6.53
N ASN A 236 19.25 5.20 6.88
CA ASN A 236 20.43 4.44 7.31
C ASN A 236 20.15 3.30 8.32
N ALA A 237 20.16 2.05 7.91
CA ALA A 237 20.16 0.92 8.83
C ALA A 237 21.52 0.77 9.54
N LEU A 238 21.51 0.71 10.87
CA LEU A 238 22.74 0.49 11.65
C LEU A 238 23.23 -0.96 11.53
N ALA A 239 24.30 -1.18 10.80
CA ALA A 239 24.91 -2.51 10.71
C ALA A 239 25.34 -3.07 12.08
N GLY A 240 25.44 -2.21 13.09
CA GLY A 240 25.79 -2.56 14.45
C GLY A 240 24.64 -2.90 15.37
N ASP A 241 23.41 -2.81 14.90
CA ASP A 241 22.23 -3.16 15.69
C ASP A 241 22.30 -4.64 16.11
N PRO A 242 22.09 -4.94 17.39
CA PRO A 242 22.11 -6.32 17.89
C PRO A 242 21.09 -7.24 17.23
N ASP A 243 19.93 -6.71 16.84
CA ASP A 243 18.87 -7.48 16.17
C ASP A 243 19.28 -7.89 14.76
N LEU A 244 20.17 -7.12 14.11
CA LEU A 244 20.69 -7.36 12.76
C LEU A 244 22.05 -8.06 12.75
N GLN A 245 22.44 -8.70 13.85
CA GLN A 245 23.66 -9.52 13.95
C GLN A 245 23.34 -11.00 14.01
N ARG A 246 23.96 -11.77 13.13
CA ARG A 246 23.83 -13.24 13.14
C ARG A 246 24.65 -13.86 14.27
N ALA A 247 24.27 -15.06 14.69
CA ALA A 247 24.95 -15.81 15.75
C ALA A 247 26.45 -16.11 15.49
N ASP A 248 26.88 -16.09 14.23
CA ASP A 248 28.28 -16.26 13.83
C ASP A 248 29.07 -14.92 13.83
N GLY A 249 28.41 -13.82 14.18
CA GLY A 249 28.98 -12.46 14.21
C GLY A 249 28.98 -11.76 12.85
N SER A 250 28.40 -12.34 11.81
CA SER A 250 28.19 -11.63 10.56
C SER A 250 26.99 -10.70 10.65
N HIS A 251 27.00 -9.63 9.85
CA HIS A 251 25.90 -8.66 9.81
C HIS A 251 24.86 -9.07 8.78
N VAL A 252 23.60 -8.74 9.08
CA VAL A 252 22.48 -8.89 8.14
C VAL A 252 22.60 -7.83 7.04
N VAL A 253 22.89 -6.59 7.43
CA VAL A 253 23.16 -5.48 6.51
C VAL A 253 24.59 -5.57 6.00
N ILE A 254 24.77 -5.80 4.69
CA ILE A 254 26.06 -6.19 4.10
C ILE A 254 26.87 -5.03 3.50
N ASN A 255 26.28 -3.84 3.36
CA ASN A 255 26.95 -2.68 2.75
C ASN A 255 27.00 -1.43 3.64
N ALA A 256 26.40 -1.48 4.82
CA ALA A 256 26.40 -0.31 5.68
C ALA A 256 27.86 0.06 6.04
N PRO A 257 28.28 1.28 5.83
CA PRO A 257 29.52 1.78 6.41
C PRO A 257 29.42 1.68 7.93
N ASP A 258 30.58 1.62 8.59
CA ASP A 258 30.68 1.60 10.06
C ASP A 258 30.21 2.95 10.61
N TYR A 259 28.90 3.18 10.62
CA TYR A 259 28.30 4.37 11.19
C TYR A 259 28.39 4.28 12.70
N THR A 260 29.38 4.96 13.23
CA THR A 260 29.59 5.10 14.69
C THR A 260 28.86 6.30 15.27
N ALA A 261 28.14 7.06 14.46
CA ALA A 261 27.41 8.25 14.86
C ALA A 261 26.00 8.16 14.24
N ASP A 262 25.08 7.95 15.10
CA ASP A 262 23.67 8.10 14.84
C ASP A 262 23.32 9.52 14.39
N GLN A 263 22.70 9.63 13.26
CA GLN A 263 22.04 10.83 12.72
C GLN A 263 20.75 10.43 12.02
N GLY A 264 20.31 9.16 12.17
CA GLY A 264 19.26 8.56 11.38
C GLY A 264 17.85 8.80 11.94
N ASN A 265 16.87 8.58 11.14
CA ASN A 265 15.49 8.36 11.49
C ASN A 265 15.30 6.86 11.79
N ASP A 266 14.46 6.57 12.73
CA ASP A 266 14.37 5.24 13.34
C ASP A 266 13.66 4.20 12.45
N GLU A 267 12.81 4.63 11.51
CA GLU A 267 12.01 3.79 10.60
C GLU A 267 12.82 2.75 9.81
N THR A 268 14.02 3.09 9.39
CA THR A 268 14.84 2.13 8.64
C THR A 268 15.33 0.97 9.50
N PHE A 269 15.39 1.15 10.82
CA PHE A 269 15.73 0.07 11.74
C PHE A 269 14.58 -0.91 11.84
N GLU A 270 13.37 -0.42 12.01
CA GLU A 270 12.16 -1.23 12.07
C GLU A 270 11.93 -1.95 10.75
N ASP A 271 12.10 -1.29 9.61
CA ASP A 271 12.05 -1.87 8.29
C ASP A 271 13.08 -3.00 8.12
N ALA A 272 14.33 -2.73 8.50
CA ALA A 272 15.39 -3.73 8.43
C ALA A 272 15.15 -4.89 9.41
N ALA A 273 14.66 -4.59 10.61
CA ALA A 273 14.31 -5.59 11.62
C ALA A 273 13.14 -6.46 11.19
N SER A 274 12.11 -5.85 10.57
CA SER A 274 10.94 -6.58 10.03
C SER A 274 11.34 -7.63 9.01
N VAL A 275 12.35 -7.36 8.18
CA VAL A 275 12.90 -8.35 7.24
C VAL A 275 13.87 -9.30 7.92
N GLY A 276 14.90 -8.81 8.58
CA GLY A 276 16.13 -9.54 8.86
C GLY A 276 16.52 -9.76 10.31
N ALA A 277 15.73 -9.31 11.30
CA ALA A 277 16.07 -9.50 12.70
C ALA A 277 16.19 -10.98 13.09
N GLN A 278 17.19 -11.30 13.91
CA GLN A 278 17.63 -12.67 14.12
C GLN A 278 16.93 -13.39 15.28
N GLY A 279 16.23 -12.67 16.16
CA GLY A 279 15.55 -13.24 17.32
C GLY A 279 16.47 -13.90 18.34
N ILE A 280 17.76 -13.51 18.38
CA ILE A 280 18.76 -14.13 19.26
C ILE A 280 18.95 -13.36 20.57
N ILE A 281 18.50 -12.15 20.64
CA ILE A 281 18.60 -11.28 21.82
C ILE A 281 17.28 -11.33 22.57
N VAL A 282 17.35 -11.38 23.88
CA VAL A 282 16.19 -11.43 24.77
C VAL A 282 16.14 -10.15 25.59
N TYR A 283 15.04 -9.47 25.48
CA TYR A 283 14.74 -8.23 26.19
C TYR A 283 13.73 -8.47 27.30
N GLN A 284 13.55 -7.50 28.16
CA GLN A 284 12.52 -7.50 29.18
C GLN A 284 11.70 -6.25 29.11
N TYR A 285 10.38 -6.39 29.09
CA TYR A 285 9.52 -5.24 29.29
C TYR A 285 9.88 -4.52 30.59
N SER A 286 10.11 -3.23 30.48
CA SER A 286 10.50 -2.38 31.61
C SER A 286 9.43 -2.32 32.68
N LYS A 287 9.84 -2.01 33.90
CA LYS A 287 8.90 -1.67 34.99
C LYS A 287 8.12 -0.37 34.73
N ALA A 288 8.56 0.40 33.74
CA ALA A 288 7.99 1.71 33.42
C ALA A 288 6.72 1.65 32.58
N LEU A 289 6.26 0.48 32.11
CA LEU A 289 4.94 0.33 31.50
C LEU A 289 3.86 0.18 32.59
N PRO A 290 3.48 1.26 33.31
CA PRO A 290 2.62 1.14 34.51
C PRO A 290 1.18 0.84 34.16
N PHE A 291 0.79 0.94 32.90
CA PHE A 291 -0.60 0.85 32.45
C PHE A 291 -0.99 -0.53 31.96
N SER A 292 -0.04 -1.34 31.51
CA SER A 292 -0.31 -2.60 30.81
C SER A 292 -1.03 -3.67 31.66
N GLY A 293 -1.10 -3.54 32.96
CA GLY A 293 -1.63 -4.64 33.81
C GLY A 293 -0.92 -5.98 33.60
N VAL A 294 0.05 -6.03 32.67
CA VAL A 294 0.98 -7.13 32.43
C VAL A 294 2.05 -7.04 33.49
N SER A 295 2.45 -8.17 34.06
CA SER A 295 3.53 -8.22 35.02
C SER A 295 4.83 -7.70 34.39
N PRO A 296 5.46 -6.67 34.96
CA PRO A 296 6.75 -6.22 34.47
C PRO A 296 7.76 -7.37 34.45
N GLY A 297 8.62 -7.39 33.44
CA GLY A 297 9.67 -8.39 33.32
C GLY A 297 9.36 -9.59 32.42
N CYS A 298 8.32 -9.54 31.61
CA CYS A 298 8.15 -10.48 30.50
C CYS A 298 9.33 -10.34 29.53
N THR A 299 9.77 -11.46 28.99
CA THR A 299 10.88 -11.50 28.03
C THR A 299 10.36 -11.68 26.63
N PHE A 300 10.94 -10.99 25.67
CA PHE A 300 10.63 -11.09 24.26
C PHE A 300 11.90 -11.11 23.42
N THR A 301 11.76 -11.40 22.15
CA THR A 301 12.83 -11.39 21.15
C THR A 301 12.33 -10.79 19.87
N ILE A 302 13.10 -9.89 19.25
CA ILE A 302 12.81 -9.30 17.97
C ILE A 302 13.27 -10.24 16.86
N LYS A 303 12.37 -10.60 15.93
CA LYS A 303 12.67 -11.46 14.82
C LYS A 303 11.90 -11.07 13.57
N GLY A 304 12.62 -10.87 12.47
CA GLY A 304 12.04 -10.60 11.17
C GLY A 304 11.48 -11.87 10.48
N ASP A 305 10.80 -11.69 9.36
CA ASP A 305 10.19 -12.78 8.60
C ASP A 305 11.19 -13.55 7.77
N ALA A 306 12.23 -12.92 7.19
CA ALA A 306 13.28 -13.51 6.38
C ALA A 306 14.69 -13.38 7.02
N PRO A 307 14.94 -13.96 8.19
CA PRO A 307 16.13 -13.67 9.01
C PRO A 307 17.47 -14.06 8.36
N ASP A 308 17.49 -14.95 7.37
CA ASP A 308 18.70 -15.33 6.63
C ASP A 308 18.90 -14.54 5.32
N ALA A 309 18.01 -13.60 4.99
CA ALA A 309 18.20 -12.66 3.88
C ALA A 309 19.41 -11.76 4.14
N SER A 310 20.04 -11.28 3.09
CA SER A 310 21.05 -10.21 3.18
C SER A 310 20.41 -8.88 2.85
N LEU A 311 20.55 -7.90 3.72
CA LEU A 311 20.00 -6.57 3.52
C LEU A 311 21.05 -5.65 2.95
N VAL A 312 20.60 -4.72 2.11
CA VAL A 312 21.39 -3.63 1.56
C VAL A 312 20.62 -2.34 1.78
N ASP A 313 21.23 -1.45 2.52
CA ASP A 313 20.74 -0.09 2.69
C ASP A 313 21.15 0.74 1.47
N LEU A 314 20.18 1.31 0.75
CA LEU A 314 20.41 2.14 -0.43
C LEU A 314 20.51 3.62 -0.10
N SER A 315 19.98 4.05 1.03
CA SER A 315 20.04 5.44 1.45
C SER A 315 21.38 5.74 2.13
N GLN A 316 21.98 6.83 1.74
CA GLN A 316 23.20 7.36 2.36
C GLN A 316 22.96 8.77 2.93
N ILE A 317 21.77 9.04 3.44
CA ILE A 317 21.35 10.42 3.69
C ILE A 317 20.67 10.55 5.06
N ASP A 318 21.20 11.49 5.82
CA ASP A 318 20.73 11.87 7.16
C ASP A 318 19.50 12.82 7.12
N THR A 319 18.60 12.72 6.14
CA THR A 319 17.47 13.64 6.05
C THR A 319 16.17 12.92 5.69
N PRO A 320 15.04 13.28 6.31
CA PRO A 320 13.73 12.65 6.06
C PRO A 320 13.13 13.03 4.70
N VAL A 321 13.90 13.64 3.82
CA VAL A 321 13.42 14.12 2.52
C VAL A 321 14.47 13.84 1.47
N LEU A 322 14.13 12.96 0.52
CA LEU A 322 14.99 12.59 -0.60
C LEU A 322 14.59 13.35 -1.86
N ALA A 323 15.55 13.73 -2.70
CA ALA A 323 15.23 14.17 -4.04
C ALA A 323 14.85 12.96 -4.92
N LEU A 324 13.88 13.11 -5.80
CA LEU A 324 13.45 12.05 -6.75
C LEU A 324 14.65 11.42 -7.48
N SER A 325 15.61 12.24 -7.89
CA SER A 325 16.84 11.75 -8.54
C SER A 325 17.72 10.87 -7.63
N GLN A 326 17.63 11.03 -6.30
CA GLN A 326 18.38 10.20 -5.36
C GLN A 326 17.73 8.82 -5.22
N VAL A 327 16.41 8.79 -5.13
CA VAL A 327 15.63 7.55 -5.13
C VAL A 327 15.89 6.75 -6.42
N ILE A 328 15.74 7.39 -7.58
CA ILE A 328 16.02 6.72 -8.86
C ILE A 328 17.47 6.21 -8.93
N ALA A 329 18.44 6.96 -8.38
CA ALA A 329 19.81 6.48 -8.30
C ALA A 329 20.00 5.29 -7.36
N GLY A 330 19.23 5.22 -6.28
CA GLY A 330 19.16 4.07 -5.37
C GLY A 330 18.66 2.83 -6.11
N ILE A 331 17.53 2.92 -6.81
CA ILE A 331 16.96 1.84 -7.64
C ILE A 331 17.97 1.38 -8.69
N ASP A 332 18.59 2.30 -9.44
CA ASP A 332 19.66 1.97 -10.40
C ASP A 332 20.80 1.17 -9.73
N ASN A 333 21.23 1.60 -8.54
CA ASN A 333 22.30 0.95 -7.78
C ASN A 333 21.89 -0.44 -7.30
N ALA A 334 20.66 -0.58 -6.79
CA ALA A 334 20.10 -1.87 -6.35
C ALA A 334 20.15 -2.91 -7.46
N VAL A 335 19.78 -2.54 -8.67
CA VAL A 335 19.73 -3.45 -9.82
C VAL A 335 21.12 -3.70 -10.42
N THR A 336 21.91 -2.64 -10.65
CA THR A 336 23.15 -2.71 -11.46
C THR A 336 24.39 -3.10 -10.69
N THR A 337 24.46 -2.77 -9.41
CA THR A 337 25.65 -2.94 -8.56
C THR A 337 25.42 -3.97 -7.47
N VAL A 338 24.35 -3.81 -6.73
CA VAL A 338 23.99 -4.70 -5.62
C VAL A 338 23.46 -6.04 -6.13
N HIS A 339 22.77 -6.03 -7.26
CA HIS A 339 22.04 -7.18 -7.80
C HIS A 339 20.96 -7.70 -6.84
N ALA A 340 20.21 -6.78 -6.25
CA ALA A 340 19.12 -7.10 -5.37
C ALA A 340 18.08 -8.01 -6.06
N ASP A 341 17.47 -8.89 -5.29
CA ASP A 341 16.36 -9.74 -5.75
C ASP A 341 15.01 -9.06 -5.46
N VAL A 342 14.96 -8.25 -4.38
CA VAL A 342 13.80 -7.49 -3.93
C VAL A 342 14.26 -6.07 -3.60
N ILE A 343 13.42 -5.08 -3.88
CA ILE A 343 13.54 -3.71 -3.37
C ILE A 343 12.30 -3.47 -2.50
N SER A 344 12.49 -2.95 -1.30
CA SER A 344 11.44 -2.47 -0.40
C SER A 344 11.50 -0.95 -0.36
N GLU A 345 10.37 -0.30 -0.58
CA GLU A 345 10.24 1.14 -0.66
C GLU A 345 9.16 1.62 0.32
N SER A 346 9.62 2.33 1.35
CA SER A 346 8.76 2.84 2.42
C SER A 346 8.66 4.36 2.36
N PHE A 347 8.38 4.91 1.17
CA PHE A 347 8.27 6.36 0.97
C PHE A 347 7.19 6.68 -0.05
N GLY A 348 6.79 7.93 -0.10
CA GLY A 348 5.80 8.38 -1.06
C GLY A 348 6.06 9.79 -1.57
N SER A 349 5.63 10.03 -2.79
CA SER A 349 5.64 11.36 -3.35
C SER A 349 4.40 12.13 -2.90
N THR A 350 4.59 13.35 -2.41
CA THR A 350 3.51 14.34 -2.23
C THR A 350 3.00 14.88 -3.56
N SER A 351 3.58 14.43 -4.67
CA SER A 351 3.12 14.75 -6.01
C SER A 351 1.76 14.08 -6.25
N LEU A 352 0.90 14.76 -6.98
CA LEU A 352 -0.36 14.15 -7.40
C LEU A 352 -0.08 12.84 -8.15
N PRO A 353 -0.82 11.78 -7.86
CA PRO A 353 -0.80 10.57 -8.66
C PRO A 353 -0.98 10.90 -10.14
N GLY A 354 -0.22 10.25 -11.00
CA GLY A 354 -0.16 10.58 -12.42
C GLY A 354 0.65 11.82 -12.78
N SER A 355 1.27 12.50 -11.81
CA SER A 355 2.22 13.59 -12.09
C SER A 355 3.45 13.07 -12.85
N ARG A 356 4.09 13.94 -13.64
CA ARG A 356 5.26 13.51 -14.42
C ARG A 356 6.44 13.06 -13.54
N SER A 357 6.58 13.64 -12.36
CA SER A 357 7.58 13.19 -11.37
C SER A 357 7.29 11.77 -10.90
N GLY A 358 6.05 11.46 -10.58
CA GLY A 358 5.63 10.11 -10.20
C GLY A 358 5.80 9.11 -11.35
N GLN A 359 5.40 9.47 -12.57
CA GLN A 359 5.64 8.61 -13.73
C GLN A 359 7.14 8.30 -13.94
N LEU A 360 8.02 9.25 -13.62
CA LEU A 360 9.46 9.02 -13.75
C LEU A 360 9.99 8.02 -12.70
N LEU A 361 9.43 8.03 -11.50
CA LEU A 361 9.72 7.02 -10.48
C LEU A 361 9.19 5.65 -10.93
N ALA A 362 7.94 5.57 -11.34
CA ALA A 362 7.36 4.33 -11.88
C ALA A 362 8.15 3.78 -13.09
N GLU A 363 8.75 4.64 -13.94
CA GLU A 363 9.66 4.20 -15.01
C GLU A 363 10.92 3.52 -14.47
N ALA A 364 11.46 3.98 -13.33
CA ALA A 364 12.61 3.35 -12.68
C ALA A 364 12.25 1.98 -12.10
N ASP A 365 11.13 1.89 -11.40
CA ASP A 365 10.61 0.64 -10.82
C ASP A 365 10.29 -0.38 -11.90
N ASN A 366 9.62 0.06 -12.96
CA ASN A 366 9.36 -0.78 -14.13
C ASN A 366 10.66 -1.33 -14.77
N ALA A 367 11.73 -0.52 -14.78
CA ALA A 367 13.03 -0.99 -15.27
C ALA A 367 13.66 -2.02 -14.32
N ALA A 368 13.50 -1.88 -13.02
CA ALA A 368 13.91 -2.86 -12.02
C ALA A 368 13.12 -4.16 -12.15
N VAL A 369 11.78 -4.07 -12.26
CA VAL A 369 10.91 -5.23 -12.47
C VAL A 369 11.25 -5.95 -13.78
N ALA A 370 11.45 -5.21 -14.87
CA ALA A 370 11.89 -5.79 -16.15
C ALA A 370 13.29 -6.43 -16.09
N ALA A 371 14.11 -6.02 -15.12
CA ALA A 371 15.40 -6.64 -14.83
C ALA A 371 15.28 -7.91 -13.96
N GLY A 372 14.10 -8.22 -13.46
CA GLY A 372 13.80 -9.40 -12.64
C GLY A 372 13.89 -9.13 -11.13
N VAL A 373 13.80 -7.88 -10.70
CA VAL A 373 13.75 -7.48 -9.29
C VAL A 373 12.29 -7.26 -8.88
N THR A 374 11.89 -7.80 -7.76
CA THR A 374 10.56 -7.52 -7.20
C THR A 374 10.61 -6.20 -6.45
N VAL A 375 9.72 -5.28 -6.76
CA VAL A 375 9.57 -4.00 -6.07
C VAL A 375 8.30 -4.07 -5.22
N VAL A 376 8.42 -3.75 -3.94
CA VAL A 376 7.33 -3.62 -2.98
C VAL A 376 7.31 -2.18 -2.49
N GLU A 377 6.17 -1.54 -2.60
CA GLU A 377 5.96 -0.13 -2.31
C GLU A 377 4.84 0.05 -1.31
N SER A 378 5.03 0.90 -0.33
CA SER A 378 3.97 1.27 0.63
C SER A 378 2.81 1.97 -0.09
N SER A 379 1.56 1.67 0.29
CA SER A 379 0.41 2.32 -0.36
C SER A 379 0.20 3.77 0.08
N GLY A 380 0.80 4.18 1.19
CA GLY A 380 0.65 5.49 1.80
C GLY A 380 -0.32 5.52 2.97
N ASP A 381 -0.32 6.63 3.71
CA ASP A 381 -1.04 6.76 4.97
C ASP A 381 -2.06 7.91 4.90
N SER A 382 -2.86 7.92 3.83
CA SER A 382 -3.90 8.93 3.61
C SER A 382 -5.29 8.46 4.04
N GLY A 383 -5.37 7.32 4.73
CA GLY A 383 -6.60 6.70 5.20
C GLY A 383 -7.29 5.81 4.17
N PRO A 384 -8.22 4.93 4.59
CA PRO A 384 -8.85 3.92 3.74
C PRO A 384 -9.62 4.49 2.55
N GLN A 385 -10.04 5.75 2.63
CA GLN A 385 -10.68 6.49 1.55
C GLN A 385 -9.71 7.39 0.79
N GLY A 386 -8.44 7.43 1.23
CA GLY A 386 -7.38 8.18 0.58
C GLY A 386 -6.79 7.43 -0.59
N THR A 387 -6.10 8.16 -1.45
CA THR A 387 -5.48 7.59 -2.63
C THR A 387 -4.09 7.05 -2.32
N MET A 388 -3.71 5.96 -2.97
CA MET A 388 -2.35 5.45 -2.93
C MET A 388 -1.35 6.51 -3.38
N ILE A 389 -0.19 6.51 -2.76
CA ILE A 389 0.92 7.37 -3.14
C ILE A 389 1.51 6.95 -4.48
N THR A 390 2.23 7.86 -5.11
CA THR A 390 2.92 7.57 -6.34
C THR A 390 4.15 6.71 -6.06
N ALA A 391 4.30 5.80 -6.76
CA ALA A 391 4.83 4.58 -7.25
C ALA A 391 3.97 3.37 -6.90
N ALA A 392 3.31 3.29 -5.76
CA ALA A 392 2.39 2.20 -5.43
C ALA A 392 1.23 2.05 -6.43
N ASP A 393 0.87 3.12 -7.15
CA ASP A 393 -0.15 3.11 -8.18
C ASP A 393 0.31 2.52 -9.53
N ASP A 394 1.56 2.04 -9.66
CA ASP A 394 2.06 1.31 -10.82
C ASP A 394 1.68 -0.19 -10.74
N SER A 395 1.20 -0.74 -11.85
CA SER A 395 0.76 -2.14 -11.90
C SER A 395 1.89 -3.17 -11.76
N ALA A 396 3.12 -2.78 -12.03
CA ALA A 396 4.28 -3.67 -12.00
C ALA A 396 4.82 -3.90 -10.58
N VAL A 397 4.62 -2.94 -9.67
CA VAL A 397 5.05 -3.06 -8.28
C VAL A 397 3.98 -3.76 -7.42
N ILE A 398 4.35 -4.22 -6.25
CA ILE A 398 3.43 -4.74 -5.24
C ILE A 398 3.08 -3.59 -4.30
N ALA A 399 1.83 -3.15 -4.31
CA ALA A 399 1.33 -2.13 -3.39
C ALA A 399 0.94 -2.75 -2.05
N ALA A 400 1.64 -2.37 -1.01
CA ALA A 400 1.47 -2.83 0.36
C ALA A 400 0.51 -1.91 1.12
N GLY A 401 -0.70 -2.40 1.42
CA GLY A 401 -1.61 -1.74 2.36
C GLY A 401 -1.44 -2.26 3.78
N GLY A 402 -2.12 -1.64 4.73
CA GLY A 402 -1.93 -1.88 6.13
C GLY A 402 -3.14 -2.39 6.92
N VAL A 403 -2.88 -3.28 7.87
CA VAL A 403 -3.83 -3.67 8.92
C VAL A 403 -3.28 -3.27 10.28
N ASP A 404 -4.18 -3.03 11.22
CA ASP A 404 -3.78 -2.71 12.59
C ASP A 404 -3.16 -3.91 13.31
N ASN A 405 -2.19 -3.63 14.19
CA ASN A 405 -1.71 -4.54 15.22
C ASN A 405 -1.84 -3.83 16.58
N LEU A 406 -2.93 -4.09 17.27
CA LEU A 406 -3.24 -3.43 18.53
C LEU A 406 -2.59 -4.10 19.76
N HIS A 407 -1.63 -5.01 19.57
CA HIS A 407 -0.98 -5.70 20.68
C HIS A 407 -0.17 -4.71 21.56
N ILE A 408 0.72 -3.97 20.94
CA ILE A 408 1.57 -2.98 21.63
C ILE A 408 0.72 -1.88 22.25
N VAL A 409 -0.28 -1.36 21.51
CA VAL A 409 -1.25 -0.39 22.05
C VAL A 409 -1.93 -0.93 23.29
N ALA A 410 -2.44 -2.16 23.22
CA ALA A 410 -3.11 -2.77 24.35
C ALA A 410 -2.17 -3.01 25.55
N LEU A 411 -0.90 -3.36 25.28
CA LEU A 411 0.12 -3.50 26.32
C LEU A 411 0.44 -2.15 26.98
N ASN A 412 0.72 -1.14 26.22
CA ASN A 412 1.15 0.18 26.69
C ASN A 412 0.02 0.87 27.45
N ASP A 413 -1.19 0.77 26.95
CA ASP A 413 -2.36 1.45 27.51
C ASP A 413 -3.12 0.68 28.57
N GLY A 414 -2.68 -0.54 28.86
CA GLY A 414 -3.29 -1.38 29.88
C GLY A 414 -4.67 -1.92 29.47
N TYR A 415 -4.96 -2.03 28.18
CA TYR A 415 -6.09 -2.80 27.72
C TYR A 415 -5.84 -4.29 27.93
N HIS A 416 -6.85 -5.00 28.33
CA HIS A 416 -6.71 -6.44 28.63
C HIS A 416 -7.04 -7.33 27.44
N SER A 417 -7.62 -6.76 26.39
CA SER A 417 -7.98 -7.48 25.18
C SER A 417 -8.11 -6.53 24.00
N TYR A 418 -7.78 -7.03 22.83
CA TYR A 418 -7.78 -6.29 21.58
C TYR A 418 -8.23 -7.18 20.41
N VAL A 419 -8.49 -6.56 19.29
CA VAL A 419 -8.75 -7.23 17.99
C VAL A 419 -7.78 -6.64 16.99
N SER A 420 -6.93 -7.44 16.40
CA SER A 420 -5.99 -7.03 15.35
C SER A 420 -6.44 -7.47 13.96
N ASN A 421 -5.72 -7.01 12.94
CA ASN A 421 -5.92 -7.31 11.53
C ASN A 421 -7.22 -6.73 10.95
N ASN A 422 -7.72 -5.64 11.53
CA ASN A 422 -8.66 -4.76 10.86
C ASN A 422 -7.88 -3.81 9.92
N MET A 423 -8.55 -3.16 8.96
CA MET A 423 -7.85 -2.15 8.15
C MET A 423 -7.32 -1.05 9.06
N ALA A 424 -6.04 -0.73 8.94
CA ALA A 424 -5.46 0.36 9.70
C ALA A 424 -6.07 1.71 9.28
N ALA A 425 -6.35 2.56 10.24
CA ALA A 425 -7.09 3.80 9.99
C ALA A 425 -6.32 4.77 9.08
N GLN A 426 -5.00 4.70 9.05
CA GLN A 426 -4.14 5.49 8.15
C GLN A 426 -3.90 4.85 6.79
N SER A 427 -4.02 3.53 6.64
CA SER A 427 -3.67 2.85 5.38
C SER A 427 -4.40 3.43 4.18
N SER A 428 -3.66 3.86 3.16
CA SER A 428 -4.27 4.32 1.91
C SER A 428 -4.96 3.18 1.19
N GLY A 429 -6.21 3.46 0.81
CA GLY A 429 -7.04 2.58 0.00
C GLY A 429 -7.55 3.32 -1.24
N ALA A 430 -8.76 2.99 -1.67
CA ALA A 430 -9.44 3.48 -2.85
C ALA A 430 -8.75 3.12 -4.19
N THR A 431 -9.42 3.40 -5.29
CA THR A 431 -8.86 3.16 -6.62
C THR A 431 -7.98 4.34 -7.02
N ALA A 432 -6.72 4.09 -7.32
CA ALA A 432 -5.78 5.11 -7.79
C ALA A 432 -6.22 5.74 -9.13
N PRO A 433 -5.73 6.93 -9.47
CA PRO A 433 -5.95 7.52 -10.79
C PRO A 433 -5.56 6.61 -11.95
N THR A 434 -4.56 5.77 -11.80
CA THR A 434 -4.14 4.75 -12.78
C THR A 434 -5.13 3.58 -12.92
N GLY A 435 -6.11 3.45 -12.02
CA GLY A 435 -7.04 2.33 -11.96
C GLY A 435 -6.60 1.20 -11.02
N LYS A 436 -5.40 1.26 -10.49
CA LYS A 436 -4.88 0.24 -9.57
C LYS A 436 -5.50 0.38 -8.17
N VAL A 437 -5.60 -0.74 -7.45
CA VAL A 437 -5.89 -0.82 -6.02
C VAL A 437 -4.73 -1.48 -5.28
N VAL A 438 -4.74 -1.47 -3.97
CA VAL A 438 -3.79 -2.22 -3.11
C VAL A 438 -3.72 -3.68 -3.57
N ASP A 439 -2.53 -4.28 -3.57
CA ASP A 439 -2.38 -5.68 -3.96
C ASP A 439 -2.67 -6.65 -2.81
N LEU A 440 -2.12 -6.38 -1.62
CA LEU A 440 -2.37 -7.13 -0.39
C LEU A 440 -1.97 -6.28 0.81
N VAL A 441 -2.28 -6.75 2.02
CA VAL A 441 -2.02 -6.04 3.26
C VAL A 441 -1.14 -6.85 4.20
N ALA A 442 -0.34 -6.15 5.01
CA ALA A 442 0.38 -6.68 6.15
C ALA A 442 0.19 -5.75 7.35
N SER A 443 0.82 -6.01 8.49
CA SER A 443 0.70 -5.12 9.64
C SER A 443 1.37 -3.77 9.35
N ASP A 444 0.65 -2.73 9.62
CA ASP A 444 1.00 -1.32 9.42
C ASP A 444 1.19 -0.64 10.79
N TRP A 445 0.22 -0.82 11.68
CA TRP A 445 0.24 -0.24 13.01
C TRP A 445 1.14 -1.10 13.90
N PHE A 446 2.31 -0.58 14.27
CA PHE A 446 3.36 -1.31 14.98
C PHE A 446 3.76 -2.63 14.30
N GLY A 447 3.84 -2.60 12.97
CA GLY A 447 4.28 -3.73 12.16
C GLY A 447 5.78 -3.95 12.21
N GLY A 448 6.55 -2.90 12.44
CA GLY A 448 7.99 -2.90 12.61
C GLY A 448 8.37 -2.62 14.05
N GLU A 449 9.28 -3.41 14.60
CA GLU A 449 9.79 -3.24 15.96
C GLU A 449 11.28 -3.55 16.01
N THR A 450 12.03 -2.76 16.78
CA THR A 450 13.45 -2.99 17.03
C THR A 450 13.83 -2.74 18.47
N ASP A 451 15.05 -3.12 18.84
CA ASP A 451 15.67 -2.80 20.11
C ASP A 451 15.89 -1.28 20.22
N CYS A 452 15.30 -0.67 21.22
CA CYS A 452 15.62 0.71 21.57
C CYS A 452 17.06 0.81 22.07
N ALA A 453 18.02 0.82 21.14
CA ALA A 453 19.43 0.80 21.46
C ALA A 453 19.91 2.12 22.06
N PRO A 454 20.86 2.07 23.05
CA PRO A 454 21.46 3.30 23.60
C PRO A 454 22.23 4.14 22.59
N LEU A 455 22.33 3.70 21.35
CA LEU A 455 23.01 4.37 20.24
C LEU A 455 22.11 5.41 19.56
N ILE A 456 20.80 5.32 19.78
CA ILE A 456 19.82 6.23 19.21
C ILE A 456 19.60 7.36 20.21
N ASN A 457 19.84 8.60 19.79
CA ASN A 457 19.66 9.77 20.63
C ASN A 457 18.16 9.99 20.91
N GLY A 458 17.68 9.48 22.01
CA GLY A 458 16.30 9.71 22.42
C GLY A 458 15.62 8.52 23.07
N CYS A 459 16.10 7.31 22.81
CA CYS A 459 15.61 6.14 23.52
C CYS A 459 15.90 6.26 25.02
N PRO A 460 14.88 6.35 25.85
CA PRO A 460 15.09 6.30 27.29
C PRO A 460 15.48 4.90 27.71
N ASP A 461 16.36 4.83 28.73
CA ASP A 461 16.86 3.59 29.32
C ASP A 461 15.80 2.58 29.77
N ASP A 462 14.51 2.92 29.65
CA ASP A 462 13.38 2.16 30.18
C ASP A 462 12.49 1.51 29.15
N TYR A 463 12.65 1.82 27.85
CA TYR A 463 11.91 1.21 26.75
C TYR A 463 12.78 0.18 26.03
N PRO A 464 12.39 -1.08 26.05
CA PRO A 464 13.17 -2.12 25.38
C PRO A 464 12.84 -2.24 23.89
N ILE A 465 11.70 -1.72 23.44
CA ILE A 465 11.23 -1.80 22.06
C ILE A 465 10.96 -0.40 21.55
N GLU A 466 11.39 -0.13 20.36
CA GLU A 466 10.96 0.95 19.52
C GLU A 466 10.09 0.37 18.40
N ALA A 467 9.00 1.02 18.09
CA ALA A 467 8.02 0.52 17.13
C ALA A 467 7.59 1.63 16.17
N ALA A 468 7.42 1.28 14.93
CA ALA A 468 6.97 2.18 13.88
C ALA A 468 5.59 1.82 13.36
N ALA A 469 4.90 2.82 12.81
CA ALA A 469 3.58 2.68 12.24
C ALA A 469 3.48 3.39 10.89
N GLY A 470 2.77 2.78 9.97
CA GLY A 470 2.56 3.24 8.60
C GLY A 470 2.54 2.06 7.62
N THR A 471 1.99 2.25 6.46
CA THR A 471 2.12 1.27 5.37
C THR A 471 3.59 1.05 4.99
N SER A 472 4.46 1.91 5.49
CA SER A 472 5.91 1.76 5.48
C SER A 472 6.38 0.47 6.15
N GLU A 473 5.68 0.01 7.21
CA GLU A 473 5.98 -1.24 7.91
C GLU A 473 5.41 -2.48 7.21
N ALA A 474 4.29 -2.31 6.51
CA ALA A 474 3.72 -3.39 5.70
C ALA A 474 4.60 -3.75 4.50
N SER A 475 5.28 -2.77 3.91
CA SER A 475 6.16 -2.96 2.75
C SER A 475 7.33 -3.90 3.06
N PRO A 476 8.16 -3.72 4.10
CA PRO A 476 9.27 -4.62 4.41
C PRO A 476 8.81 -6.03 4.81
N LEU A 477 7.67 -6.18 5.48
CA LEU A 477 7.10 -7.51 5.76
C LEU A 477 6.76 -8.25 4.46
N ILE A 478 6.16 -7.56 3.47
CA ILE A 478 5.88 -8.17 2.16
C ILE A 478 7.17 -8.42 1.38
N ALA A 479 8.18 -7.55 1.51
CA ALA A 479 9.50 -7.75 0.87
C ALA A 479 10.25 -8.95 1.44
N GLY A 480 10.19 -9.16 2.75
CA GLY A 480 10.70 -10.35 3.42
C GLY A 480 10.00 -11.63 2.95
N ALA A 481 8.66 -11.59 2.87
CA ALA A 481 7.87 -12.69 2.32
C ALA A 481 8.25 -13.00 0.87
N ALA A 482 8.51 -11.98 0.04
CA ALA A 482 9.03 -12.17 -1.32
C ALA A 482 10.39 -12.86 -1.31
N ALA A 483 11.28 -12.53 -0.37
CA ALA A 483 12.57 -13.21 -0.22
C ALA A 483 12.40 -14.70 0.15
N ASP A 484 11.49 -15.01 1.05
CA ASP A 484 11.14 -16.38 1.40
C ASP A 484 10.57 -17.18 0.22
N VAL A 485 9.67 -16.57 -0.55
CA VAL A 485 9.12 -17.14 -1.79
C VAL A 485 10.21 -17.42 -2.81
N ILE A 486 11.16 -16.50 -3.01
CA ILE A 486 12.30 -16.68 -3.92
C ILE A 486 13.17 -17.86 -3.47
N GLN A 487 13.50 -17.95 -2.19
CA GLN A 487 14.27 -19.09 -1.67
C GLN A 487 13.51 -20.41 -1.84
N ALA A 488 12.23 -20.44 -1.48
CA ALA A 488 11.39 -21.63 -1.58
C ALA A 488 11.29 -22.11 -3.02
N TYR A 489 11.08 -21.18 -3.96
CA TYR A 489 11.03 -21.47 -5.41
C TYR A 489 12.37 -22.01 -5.90
N ARG A 490 13.49 -21.32 -5.62
CA ARG A 490 14.85 -21.76 -6.00
C ARG A 490 15.16 -23.19 -5.50
N SER A 491 14.65 -23.57 -4.32
CA SER A 491 14.91 -24.89 -3.73
C SER A 491 14.32 -26.06 -4.53
N THR A 492 13.31 -25.81 -5.37
CA THR A 492 12.58 -26.81 -6.15
C THR A 492 12.67 -26.63 -7.66
N HIS A 493 13.32 -25.55 -8.13
CA HIS A 493 13.44 -25.20 -9.55
C HIS A 493 14.91 -25.08 -10.01
N ASP A 494 15.78 -25.98 -9.52
CA ASP A 494 17.20 -26.06 -9.91
C ASP A 494 17.96 -24.72 -9.72
N GLY A 495 17.56 -23.91 -8.75
CA GLY A 495 18.15 -22.61 -8.43
C GLY A 495 17.67 -21.45 -9.33
N ALA A 496 16.69 -21.68 -10.20
CA ALA A 496 16.08 -20.61 -10.99
C ALA A 496 15.24 -19.70 -10.10
N SER A 497 15.26 -18.41 -10.36
CA SER A 497 14.40 -17.45 -9.68
C SER A 497 13.01 -17.36 -10.33
N PRO A 498 11.93 -17.13 -9.55
CA PRO A 498 10.65 -16.75 -10.11
C PRO A 498 10.72 -15.35 -10.74
N THR A 499 9.77 -15.01 -11.59
CA THR A 499 9.64 -13.63 -12.10
C THR A 499 8.91 -12.76 -11.05
N PRO A 500 9.12 -11.44 -11.05
CA PRO A 500 8.37 -10.53 -10.15
C PRO A 500 6.86 -10.73 -10.24
N ALA A 501 6.30 -10.83 -11.43
CA ALA A 501 4.87 -11.11 -11.63
C ALA A 501 4.43 -12.43 -10.99
N MET A 502 5.26 -13.49 -11.07
CA MET A 502 4.96 -14.77 -10.42
C MET A 502 5.01 -14.66 -8.89
N ILE A 503 5.93 -13.86 -8.34
CA ILE A 503 6.00 -13.58 -6.90
C ILE A 503 4.73 -12.88 -6.47
N LYS A 504 4.32 -11.83 -7.19
CA LYS A 504 3.09 -11.09 -6.94
C LYS A 504 1.87 -12.02 -6.97
N ASP A 505 1.71 -12.83 -8.03
CA ASP A 505 0.61 -13.80 -8.14
C ASP A 505 0.61 -14.83 -6.98
N ILE A 506 1.79 -15.27 -6.51
CA ILE A 506 1.88 -16.21 -5.38
C ILE A 506 1.46 -15.54 -4.07
N LEU A 507 1.97 -14.35 -3.79
CA LEU A 507 1.67 -13.64 -2.55
C LEU A 507 0.18 -13.30 -2.46
N THR A 508 -0.38 -12.75 -3.53
CA THR A 508 -1.81 -12.39 -3.59
C THR A 508 -2.71 -13.63 -3.58
N GLY A 509 -2.40 -14.66 -4.40
CA GLY A 509 -3.21 -15.88 -4.48
C GLY A 509 -3.13 -16.79 -3.24
N THR A 510 -2.30 -16.45 -2.26
CA THR A 510 -2.22 -17.15 -0.97
C THR A 510 -2.59 -16.27 0.21
N ALA A 511 -2.88 -15.01 -0.01
CA ALA A 511 -3.35 -14.08 1.00
C ALA A 511 -4.69 -14.53 1.61
N THR A 512 -4.94 -14.12 2.82
CA THR A 512 -6.17 -14.46 3.55
C THR A 512 -7.10 -13.24 3.56
N SER A 513 -8.27 -13.34 2.93
CA SER A 513 -9.24 -12.23 2.99
C SER A 513 -9.60 -11.92 4.43
N ILE A 514 -9.53 -10.63 4.78
CA ILE A 514 -9.98 -10.09 6.07
C ILE A 514 -11.39 -9.49 5.97
N ASP A 515 -12.06 -9.73 4.84
CA ASP A 515 -13.40 -9.23 4.53
C ASP A 515 -13.54 -7.71 4.45
N ALA A 516 -12.44 -6.98 4.27
CA ALA A 516 -12.47 -5.55 3.94
C ALA A 516 -12.84 -5.31 2.45
N PRO A 517 -13.16 -4.06 2.05
CA PRO A 517 -13.35 -3.70 0.65
C PRO A 517 -12.15 -4.04 -0.24
N ALA A 518 -12.42 -4.36 -1.50
CA ALA A 518 -11.39 -4.85 -2.42
C ALA A 518 -10.29 -3.83 -2.72
N ASP A 519 -10.63 -2.55 -2.70
CA ASP A 519 -9.72 -1.43 -2.92
C ASP A 519 -8.93 -1.03 -1.68
N GLN A 520 -9.22 -1.65 -0.54
CA GLN A 520 -8.50 -1.45 0.71
C GLN A 520 -7.59 -2.64 1.03
N GLN A 521 -8.13 -3.87 1.03
CA GLN A 521 -7.36 -5.07 1.37
C GLN A 521 -6.64 -5.73 0.20
N GLY A 522 -6.96 -5.37 -1.06
CA GLY A 522 -6.51 -6.13 -2.22
C GLY A 522 -6.96 -7.60 -2.16
N ALA A 523 -6.01 -8.50 -2.22
CA ALA A 523 -6.24 -9.94 -2.05
C ALA A 523 -6.48 -10.35 -0.58
N GLY A 524 -6.04 -9.53 0.39
CA GLY A 524 -6.15 -9.78 1.82
C GLY A 524 -4.83 -9.75 2.58
N LEU A 525 -4.84 -10.23 3.80
CA LEU A 525 -3.67 -10.31 4.68
C LEU A 525 -2.66 -11.32 4.15
N LEU A 526 -1.40 -10.93 4.11
CA LEU A 526 -0.25 -11.75 3.75
C LEU A 526 -0.24 -13.07 4.54
N ASN A 527 0.08 -14.18 3.85
CA ASN A 527 0.29 -15.49 4.48
C ASN A 527 1.57 -16.13 3.93
N VAL A 528 2.69 -15.88 4.59
CA VAL A 528 4.01 -16.29 4.11
C VAL A 528 4.14 -17.81 4.04
N TYR A 529 3.57 -18.53 5.01
CA TYR A 529 3.61 -20.01 5.01
C TYR A 529 2.88 -20.60 3.78
N ALA A 530 1.71 -20.10 3.47
CA ALA A 530 0.98 -20.54 2.28
C ALA A 530 1.74 -20.17 0.99
N ALA A 531 2.35 -18.98 0.95
CA ALA A 531 3.12 -18.50 -0.19
C ALA A 531 4.37 -19.35 -0.46
N VAL A 532 5.18 -19.65 0.54
CA VAL A 532 6.38 -20.50 0.35
C VAL A 532 6.02 -21.93 -0.07
N LYS A 533 4.92 -22.46 0.43
CA LYS A 533 4.42 -23.78 -0.01
C LYS A 533 3.91 -23.75 -1.45
N ALA A 534 3.20 -22.71 -1.83
CA ALA A 534 2.74 -22.52 -3.21
C ALA A 534 3.93 -22.36 -4.16
N ALA A 535 4.94 -21.56 -3.79
CA ALA A 535 6.17 -21.36 -4.57
C ALA A 535 6.88 -22.68 -4.90
N GLN A 536 6.95 -23.61 -3.94
CA GLN A 536 7.50 -24.94 -4.16
C GLN A 536 6.68 -25.82 -5.11
N GLN A 537 5.44 -25.46 -5.40
CA GLN A 537 4.50 -26.22 -6.23
C GLN A 537 4.24 -25.58 -7.60
N MET A 538 4.88 -24.47 -7.90
CA MET A 538 4.73 -23.80 -9.19
C MET A 538 5.23 -24.65 -10.37
N PRO A 539 4.78 -24.40 -11.62
CA PRO A 539 5.19 -25.18 -12.79
C PRO A 539 6.72 -25.21 -13.01
N GLY A 540 7.26 -26.32 -13.45
CA GLY A 540 8.71 -26.51 -13.68
C GLY A 540 9.43 -27.21 -12.56
N THR A 541 8.76 -27.51 -11.47
CA THR A 541 9.32 -28.16 -10.29
C THR A 541 9.77 -29.59 -10.58
N THR A 542 10.98 -29.93 -10.18
CA THR A 542 11.42 -31.31 -9.98
C THR A 542 10.94 -31.78 -8.60
N PHE A 543 9.70 -32.25 -8.55
CA PHE A 543 9.07 -32.58 -7.29
C PHE A 543 9.83 -33.65 -6.50
N ALA A 544 10.29 -33.26 -5.31
CA ALA A 544 10.71 -34.26 -4.33
C ALA A 544 9.52 -35.17 -4.00
N ARG A 545 9.70 -36.50 -4.11
CA ARG A 545 8.68 -37.46 -3.66
C ARG A 545 8.42 -37.24 -2.18
N GLY A 546 7.24 -36.75 -1.84
CA GLY A 546 6.82 -36.52 -0.45
C GLY A 546 6.66 -35.07 -0.04
N ALA A 547 6.75 -34.09 -0.96
CA ALA A 547 6.37 -32.71 -0.66
C ALA A 547 4.90 -32.69 -0.16
N ALA A 548 4.67 -32.07 0.97
CA ALA A 548 3.33 -31.94 1.54
C ALA A 548 2.40 -31.23 0.56
N ASP A 549 1.15 -31.70 0.49
CA ASP A 549 0.13 -31.05 -0.33
C ASP A 549 -0.17 -29.68 0.26
N ALA A 550 -0.08 -28.65 -0.57
CA ALA A 550 -0.47 -27.29 -0.20
C ALA A 550 -1.66 -26.90 -1.07
N PRO A 551 -2.86 -26.89 -0.52
CA PRO A 551 -4.04 -26.44 -1.26
C PRO A 551 -3.91 -24.94 -1.50
N SER A 552 -3.44 -24.55 -2.68
CA SER A 552 -3.37 -23.16 -3.12
C SER A 552 -3.99 -23.03 -4.51
N LEU A 553 -4.68 -21.95 -4.72
CA LEU A 553 -5.27 -21.54 -5.97
C LEU A 553 -4.68 -20.18 -6.32
N ILE A 554 -3.95 -20.09 -7.41
CA ILE A 554 -3.27 -18.87 -7.81
C ILE A 554 -3.95 -18.29 -9.06
N ALA A 555 -4.48 -17.11 -8.95
CA ALA A 555 -5.06 -16.37 -10.07
C ALA A 555 -3.99 -15.52 -10.76
N SER A 556 -4.09 -15.40 -12.09
CA SER A 556 -3.29 -14.49 -12.89
C SER A 556 -4.14 -13.92 -14.03
N PRO A 557 -4.21 -12.59 -14.21
CA PRO A 557 -3.60 -11.59 -13.35
C PRO A 557 -4.20 -11.59 -11.93
N SER A 558 -3.44 -11.06 -10.99
CA SER A 558 -3.82 -10.91 -9.58
C SER A 558 -4.82 -9.79 -9.32
N GLN A 559 -5.03 -8.90 -10.30
CA GLN A 559 -5.99 -7.79 -10.29
C GLN A 559 -6.54 -7.56 -11.69
N LEU A 560 -7.75 -7.03 -11.80
CA LEU A 560 -8.36 -6.59 -13.06
C LEU A 560 -8.71 -5.11 -12.97
N ASP A 561 -8.18 -4.33 -13.92
CA ASP A 561 -8.47 -2.91 -14.07
C ASP A 561 -9.33 -2.70 -15.31
N ILE A 562 -10.54 -2.19 -15.14
CA ILE A 562 -11.54 -2.12 -16.16
C ILE A 562 -12.13 -0.72 -16.26
N THR A 563 -11.85 -0.03 -17.36
CA THR A 563 -12.50 1.24 -17.70
C THR A 563 -13.52 1.00 -18.81
N GLY A 564 -14.72 1.54 -18.64
CA GLY A 564 -15.79 1.33 -19.62
C GLY A 564 -17.01 2.22 -19.47
N ASN A 565 -17.88 2.19 -20.47
CA ASN A 565 -19.14 2.96 -20.45
C ASN A 565 -20.15 2.35 -19.48
N GLY A 566 -20.93 3.19 -18.81
CA GLY A 566 -21.98 2.75 -17.91
C GLY A 566 -22.96 1.77 -18.53
N GLY A 567 -23.24 0.66 -17.82
CA GLY A 567 -24.12 -0.42 -18.27
C GLY A 567 -23.53 -1.35 -19.33
N SER A 568 -22.29 -1.14 -19.77
CA SER A 568 -21.61 -2.07 -20.68
C SER A 568 -21.15 -3.35 -19.95
N VAL A 569 -20.84 -4.38 -20.71
CA VAL A 569 -20.23 -5.61 -20.19
C VAL A 569 -18.82 -5.72 -20.75
N SER A 570 -17.86 -5.89 -19.87
CA SER A 570 -16.48 -6.17 -20.23
C SER A 570 -16.20 -7.67 -20.19
N ASP A 571 -15.66 -8.21 -21.29
CA ASP A 571 -15.24 -9.60 -21.40
C ASP A 571 -13.80 -9.72 -20.91
N GLN A 572 -13.59 -10.39 -19.79
CA GLN A 572 -12.30 -10.61 -19.15
C GLN A 572 -12.00 -12.11 -19.01
N SER A 573 -10.79 -12.43 -18.58
CA SER A 573 -10.44 -13.81 -18.23
C SER A 573 -9.35 -13.84 -17.18
N VAL A 574 -9.43 -14.81 -16.27
CA VAL A 574 -8.40 -15.09 -15.27
C VAL A 574 -7.91 -16.51 -15.48
N SER A 575 -6.60 -16.71 -15.43
CA SER A 575 -5.97 -18.02 -15.41
C SER A 575 -5.86 -18.48 -13.96
N LEU A 576 -6.44 -19.63 -13.64
CA LEU A 576 -6.40 -20.20 -12.30
C LEU A 576 -5.46 -21.40 -12.29
N TYR A 577 -4.39 -21.34 -11.49
CA TYR A 577 -3.47 -22.45 -11.28
C TYR A 577 -3.81 -23.20 -9.98
N ASN A 578 -4.07 -24.50 -10.08
CA ASN A 578 -4.22 -25.38 -8.94
C ASN A 578 -2.85 -25.93 -8.52
N ALA A 579 -2.24 -25.36 -7.49
CA ALA A 579 -0.93 -25.79 -7.00
C ALA A 579 -0.98 -27.13 -6.24
N SER A 580 -2.16 -27.65 -5.89
CA SER A 580 -2.30 -28.89 -5.15
C SER A 580 -1.99 -30.14 -5.97
N THR A 581 -1.74 -31.26 -5.27
CA THR A 581 -1.45 -32.57 -5.88
C THR A 581 -2.71 -33.30 -6.35
N ARG A 582 -3.91 -32.72 -6.17
CA ARG A 582 -5.19 -33.33 -6.52
C ARG A 582 -6.03 -32.37 -7.37
N PRO A 583 -6.89 -32.92 -8.23
CA PRO A 583 -7.87 -32.07 -8.92
C PRO A 583 -8.76 -31.35 -7.91
N THR A 584 -9.06 -30.08 -8.17
CA THR A 584 -9.98 -29.31 -7.36
C THR A 584 -11.10 -28.72 -8.20
N ARG A 585 -12.29 -28.57 -7.60
CA ARG A 585 -13.42 -27.88 -8.21
C ARG A 585 -13.49 -26.47 -7.66
N VAL A 586 -13.42 -25.48 -8.54
CA VAL A 586 -13.46 -24.06 -8.23
C VAL A 586 -14.82 -23.49 -8.55
N THR A 587 -15.31 -22.63 -7.66
CA THR A 587 -16.49 -21.77 -7.82
C THR A 587 -16.06 -20.33 -7.54
N GLY A 588 -16.81 -19.35 -8.06
CA GLY A 588 -16.49 -17.95 -7.81
C GLY A 588 -17.71 -17.05 -7.89
N ASN A 589 -17.70 -16.02 -7.06
CA ASN A 589 -18.71 -14.98 -7.01
C ASN A 589 -18.04 -13.60 -7.10
N TYR A 590 -18.72 -12.65 -7.73
CA TYR A 590 -18.41 -11.24 -7.52
C TYR A 590 -18.91 -10.83 -6.14
N ARG A 591 -18.14 -9.96 -5.48
CA ARG A 591 -18.49 -9.38 -4.18
C ARG A 591 -18.18 -7.89 -4.19
N TRP A 592 -19.14 -7.07 -3.80
CA TRP A 592 -18.99 -5.62 -3.68
C TRP A 592 -19.73 -5.11 -2.46
N ILE A 593 -19.31 -3.97 -1.94
CA ILE A 593 -19.98 -3.34 -0.81
C ILE A 593 -21.34 -2.77 -1.23
N GLY A 594 -22.35 -3.00 -0.44
CA GLY A 594 -23.71 -2.51 -0.65
C GLY A 594 -23.88 -1.06 -0.16
N PRO A 595 -25.10 -0.50 -0.32
CA PRO A 595 -25.35 0.87 0.15
C PRO A 595 -25.26 1.00 1.65
N GLU A 596 -24.70 2.11 2.10
CA GLU A 596 -24.62 2.48 3.51
C GLU A 596 -26.02 2.68 4.12
N PHE A 597 -26.18 2.27 5.36
CA PHE A 597 -27.36 2.57 6.18
C PHE A 597 -26.96 3.00 7.59
N GLN A 598 -27.68 3.96 8.14
CA GLN A 598 -27.37 4.51 9.44
C GLN A 598 -27.75 3.54 10.58
N ILE A 599 -26.85 3.36 11.54
CA ILE A 599 -27.07 2.59 12.77
C ILE A 599 -27.42 3.57 13.90
N GLY A 600 -28.64 3.48 14.39
CA GLY A 600 -29.12 4.39 15.42
C GLY A 600 -29.38 5.81 14.92
N ARG A 601 -29.04 6.81 15.73
CA ARG A 601 -29.15 8.24 15.38
C ARG A 601 -27.80 8.90 15.48
N VAL A 602 -27.58 9.98 14.75
CA VAL A 602 -26.47 10.90 15.00
C VAL A 602 -26.60 11.44 16.42
N VAL A 603 -25.52 11.40 17.17
CA VAL A 603 -25.44 11.91 18.54
C VAL A 603 -24.56 13.16 18.51
N THR A 604 -25.10 14.28 18.99
CA THR A 604 -24.32 15.51 19.15
C THR A 604 -24.16 15.78 20.64
N GLU A 605 -22.93 15.96 21.06
CA GLU A 605 -22.54 16.29 22.44
C GLU A 605 -21.64 17.51 22.45
N ASN A 606 -21.57 18.19 23.61
CA ASN A 606 -20.63 19.29 23.80
C ASN A 606 -19.40 18.78 24.56
N ILE A 607 -18.28 18.79 23.89
CA ILE A 607 -17.00 18.55 24.53
C ILE A 607 -16.66 19.75 25.41
N SER A 608 -16.50 19.54 26.71
CA SER A 608 -16.34 20.66 27.66
C SER A 608 -15.18 20.50 28.64
N ALA A 609 -14.92 19.31 29.11
CA ALA A 609 -13.84 18.99 30.05
C ALA A 609 -13.63 17.48 30.09
N PRO A 610 -12.45 17.02 30.50
CA PRO A 610 -12.21 15.61 30.79
C PRO A 610 -13.20 15.07 31.80
N ASP A 611 -13.72 13.87 31.54
CA ASP A 611 -14.55 13.17 32.50
C ASP A 611 -13.71 12.13 33.27
N PRO A 612 -13.34 12.41 34.54
CA PRO A 612 -12.51 11.49 35.30
C PRO A 612 -13.21 10.15 35.63
N SER A 613 -14.49 10.03 35.34
CA SER A 613 -15.24 8.75 35.47
C SER A 613 -15.09 7.84 34.26
N LEU A 614 -14.52 8.36 33.17
CA LEU A 614 -14.24 7.61 31.93
C LEU A 614 -12.73 7.28 31.88
N PRO A 615 -12.28 6.21 32.50
CA PRO A 615 -10.88 5.86 32.46
C PRO A 615 -10.49 5.53 31.02
N VAL A 616 -9.50 6.23 30.51
CA VAL A 616 -8.75 5.86 29.34
C VAL A 616 -7.37 5.53 29.83
N PRO A 617 -6.87 4.34 29.60
CA PRO A 617 -5.56 3.95 30.14
C PRO A 617 -4.39 4.62 29.41
N VAL A 618 -4.63 5.40 28.40
CA VAL A 618 -3.62 6.09 27.60
C VAL A 618 -2.87 7.13 28.42
N ALA A 619 -1.55 7.06 28.43
CA ALA A 619 -0.72 8.02 29.15
C ALA A 619 -0.83 9.42 28.52
N GLY A 620 -1.38 10.37 29.28
CA GLY A 620 -1.53 11.76 28.83
C GLY A 620 -2.87 12.09 28.17
N ALA A 621 -3.62 11.14 27.66
CA ALA A 621 -4.94 11.37 27.09
C ALA A 621 -6.03 11.46 28.17
N THR A 622 -7.05 12.27 27.90
CA THR A 622 -8.15 12.50 28.83
C THR A 622 -9.47 12.31 28.08
N ALA A 623 -10.23 11.27 28.43
CA ALA A 623 -11.53 11.05 27.85
C ALA A 623 -12.47 12.24 28.13
N ALA A 624 -13.07 12.73 27.09
CA ALA A 624 -14.04 13.82 27.16
C ALA A 624 -15.48 13.30 27.27
N SER A 625 -15.79 12.20 26.61
CA SER A 625 -17.13 11.62 26.54
C SER A 625 -17.07 10.15 26.10
N ALA A 626 -18.19 9.44 26.24
CA ALA A 626 -18.36 8.10 25.69
C ALA A 626 -19.78 7.90 25.18
N ILE A 627 -19.91 7.37 23.97
CA ILE A 627 -21.20 7.06 23.34
C ILE A 627 -21.31 5.55 23.19
N THR A 628 -22.50 5.01 23.49
CA THR A 628 -22.78 3.59 23.27
C THR A 628 -23.83 3.42 22.17
N PHE A 629 -23.63 2.41 21.33
CA PHE A 629 -24.51 2.07 20.22
C PHE A 629 -24.63 0.55 20.08
N ASN A 630 -25.60 0.08 19.30
CA ASN A 630 -25.81 -1.36 19.10
C ASN A 630 -25.53 -1.73 17.65
N VAL A 631 -24.58 -2.64 17.46
CA VAL A 631 -24.26 -3.24 16.16
C VAL A 631 -25.19 -4.42 15.89
N PRO A 632 -25.91 -4.45 14.76
CA PRO A 632 -26.78 -5.57 14.40
C PRO A 632 -25.97 -6.82 14.04
N PRO A 633 -26.58 -8.02 14.13
CA PRO A 633 -25.93 -9.24 13.67
C PRO A 633 -25.76 -9.24 12.13
N HIS A 634 -24.72 -9.92 11.67
CA HIS A 634 -24.41 -10.13 10.24
C HIS A 634 -24.01 -8.88 9.46
N LEU A 635 -23.62 -7.83 10.13
CA LEU A 635 -23.08 -6.64 9.51
C LEU A 635 -21.69 -6.96 8.92
N SER A 636 -21.46 -6.63 7.66
CA SER A 636 -20.17 -6.87 7.02
C SER A 636 -19.15 -5.79 7.34
N ARG A 637 -19.59 -4.53 7.45
CA ARG A 637 -18.74 -3.38 7.75
C ARG A 637 -19.47 -2.38 8.64
N LEU A 638 -18.76 -1.87 9.61
CA LEU A 638 -19.16 -0.78 10.49
C LEU A 638 -18.31 0.44 10.18
N ASP A 639 -18.93 1.58 9.95
CA ASP A 639 -18.26 2.87 9.80
C ASP A 639 -18.65 3.77 10.97
N ALA A 640 -17.68 4.43 11.56
CA ALA A 640 -17.85 5.38 12.64
C ALA A 640 -17.20 6.70 12.26
N ASP A 641 -17.98 7.77 12.24
CA ASP A 641 -17.53 9.10 11.85
C ASP A 641 -17.75 10.06 13.00
N MET A 642 -16.77 10.90 13.26
CA MET A 642 -16.85 12.01 14.21
C MET A 642 -16.50 13.32 13.50
N ILE A 643 -17.29 14.35 13.72
CA ILE A 643 -17.02 15.70 13.20
C ILE A 643 -17.14 16.75 14.30
N TRP A 644 -16.35 17.81 14.18
CA TRP A 644 -16.40 18.96 15.08
C TRP A 644 -16.07 20.25 14.32
N PRO A 645 -16.93 21.28 14.37
CA PRO A 645 -16.72 22.49 13.61
C PRO A 645 -15.76 23.45 14.31
N ASP A 646 -14.47 23.11 14.34
CA ASP A 646 -13.43 24.00 14.87
C ASP A 646 -12.97 24.98 13.80
N PRO A 647 -13.29 26.29 13.91
CA PRO A 647 -12.90 27.27 12.90
C PRO A 647 -11.40 27.58 12.88
N THR A 648 -10.64 27.04 13.84
CA THR A 648 -9.19 27.25 13.89
C THR A 648 -8.42 26.11 13.24
N ASN A 649 -9.06 24.95 13.02
CA ASN A 649 -8.45 23.70 12.56
C ASN A 649 -7.14 23.38 13.33
N SER A 650 -7.14 23.60 14.62
CA SER A 650 -5.94 23.48 15.47
C SER A 650 -6.13 22.51 16.62
N ASN A 651 -7.30 21.91 16.73
CA ASN A 651 -7.60 20.94 17.79
C ASN A 651 -7.87 19.60 17.18
N VAL A 652 -7.18 18.60 17.68
CA VAL A 652 -7.37 17.19 17.33
C VAL A 652 -8.32 16.58 18.34
N LEU A 653 -9.33 15.87 17.85
CA LEU A 653 -10.18 14.97 18.61
C LEU A 653 -10.11 13.60 17.96
N GLU A 654 -10.03 12.57 18.77
CA GLU A 654 -9.97 11.18 18.33
C GLU A 654 -10.96 10.32 19.08
N PHE A 655 -11.18 9.13 18.60
CA PHE A 655 -12.00 8.16 19.29
C PHE A 655 -11.48 6.74 19.17
N VAL A 656 -11.75 5.95 20.18
CA VAL A 656 -11.43 4.53 20.27
C VAL A 656 -12.71 3.72 20.34
N LEU A 657 -12.78 2.64 19.56
CA LEU A 657 -13.91 1.72 19.51
C LEU A 657 -13.67 0.47 20.35
N PHE A 658 -14.64 0.17 21.22
CA PHE A 658 -14.65 -1.03 22.03
C PHE A 658 -15.81 -1.93 21.66
N ASN A 659 -15.56 -3.21 21.44
CA ASN A 659 -16.57 -4.20 21.14
C ASN A 659 -17.39 -4.58 22.40
N PRO A 660 -18.44 -5.42 22.27
CA PRO A 660 -19.26 -5.85 23.42
C PRO A 660 -18.50 -6.61 24.51
N LEU A 661 -17.31 -7.12 24.22
CA LEU A 661 -16.45 -7.81 25.20
C LEU A 661 -15.50 -6.85 25.91
N GLY A 662 -15.48 -5.57 25.52
CA GLY A 662 -14.58 -4.56 26.06
C GLY A 662 -13.17 -4.58 25.47
N ALA A 663 -12.96 -5.32 24.38
CA ALA A 663 -11.72 -5.29 23.64
C ALA A 663 -11.65 -4.02 22.79
N ILE A 664 -10.48 -3.41 22.71
CA ILE A 664 -10.17 -2.37 21.73
C ILE A 664 -10.17 -3.01 20.33
N VAL A 665 -10.79 -2.34 19.36
CA VAL A 665 -10.96 -2.89 18.01
C VAL A 665 -10.40 -1.97 16.95
N GLN A 666 -10.52 -0.67 17.14
CA GLN A 666 -10.07 0.33 16.17
C GLN A 666 -9.91 1.67 16.86
N GLU A 667 -8.98 2.43 16.37
CA GLU A 667 -8.74 3.82 16.71
C GLU A 667 -8.93 4.70 15.47
N SER A 668 -9.41 5.91 15.65
CA SER A 668 -9.33 6.88 14.57
C SER A 668 -7.94 7.50 14.59
N TYR A 669 -7.42 7.80 13.43
CA TYR A 669 -6.07 8.31 13.27
C TYR A 669 -6.05 9.77 12.83
N ASP A 670 -5.22 10.58 13.43
CA ASP A 670 -4.86 11.92 12.95
C ASP A 670 -3.33 12.07 13.08
N ASP A 671 -2.65 12.33 11.99
CA ASP A 671 -1.24 12.73 11.99
C ASP A 671 -1.10 14.10 12.69
N GLY A 672 -1.14 14.06 14.02
CA GLY A 672 -1.04 15.20 14.93
C GLY A 672 0.32 15.89 14.94
N THR A 673 1.13 15.79 13.87
CA THR A 673 2.50 16.29 13.80
C THR A 673 2.64 17.68 14.41
N PRO A 674 3.42 17.87 15.48
CA PRO A 674 3.69 19.18 16.06
C PRO A 674 4.29 20.10 15.00
N GLY A 675 3.62 21.18 14.68
CA GLY A 675 4.01 22.14 13.64
C GLY A 675 3.06 22.23 12.47
N ARG A 676 2.13 21.33 12.30
CA ARG A 676 1.01 21.41 11.34
C ARG A 676 -0.20 22.16 11.93
N VAL A 677 0.02 23.04 12.88
CA VAL A 677 -1.03 23.89 13.47
C VAL A 677 -1.90 24.51 12.38
N GLY A 678 -3.21 24.30 12.46
CA GLY A 678 -4.16 24.77 11.47
C GLY A 678 -4.46 23.80 10.32
N ARG A 679 -4.09 22.52 10.44
CA ARG A 679 -4.26 21.50 9.42
C ARG A 679 -5.04 20.26 9.86
N SER A 680 -5.52 20.19 11.10
CA SER A 680 -6.39 19.09 11.52
C SER A 680 -7.68 19.08 10.69
N PRO A 681 -8.05 17.93 10.10
CA PRO A 681 -9.28 17.81 9.34
C PRO A 681 -10.44 17.79 10.30
N ASN A 682 -11.09 18.52 10.87
CA ASN A 682 -12.27 18.50 11.77
C ASN A 682 -13.19 17.28 11.60
N ILE A 683 -12.62 16.15 11.20
CA ILE A 683 -13.28 14.86 11.02
C ILE A 683 -12.34 13.73 11.41
N GLN A 684 -12.91 12.68 11.98
CA GLN A 684 -12.25 11.40 12.20
C GLN A 684 -13.12 10.26 11.71
N HIS A 685 -12.51 9.24 11.17
CA HIS A 685 -13.15 8.07 10.60
C HIS A 685 -12.47 6.79 11.07
N ALA A 686 -13.27 5.75 11.32
CA ALA A 686 -12.78 4.42 11.62
C ALA A 686 -13.71 3.36 11.02
N GLU A 687 -13.11 2.31 10.49
CA GLU A 687 -13.82 1.21 9.85
C GLU A 687 -13.56 -0.08 10.63
N VAL A 688 -14.57 -0.94 10.72
CA VAL A 688 -14.42 -2.28 11.31
C VAL A 688 -15.07 -3.31 10.40
N THR A 689 -14.31 -4.32 10.00
CA THR A 689 -14.81 -5.45 9.22
C THR A 689 -15.40 -6.53 10.14
N ASP A 690 -16.45 -7.22 9.70
CA ASP A 690 -17.15 -8.28 10.42
C ASP A 690 -17.37 -7.98 11.93
N PRO A 691 -17.96 -6.82 12.26
CA PRO A 691 -18.02 -6.35 13.64
C PRO A 691 -18.86 -7.28 14.53
N THR A 692 -18.36 -7.61 15.70
CA THR A 692 -19.07 -8.42 16.68
C THR A 692 -20.43 -7.80 17.02
N PRO A 693 -21.56 -8.49 16.85
CA PRO A 693 -22.86 -7.92 17.15
C PRO A 693 -23.06 -7.67 18.64
N GLY A 694 -23.72 -6.57 18.98
CA GLY A 694 -24.03 -6.20 20.37
C GLY A 694 -23.77 -4.75 20.69
N ARG A 695 -23.59 -4.47 21.99
CA ARG A 695 -23.43 -3.10 22.47
C ARG A 695 -21.96 -2.67 22.46
N TRP A 696 -21.65 -1.72 21.59
CA TRP A 696 -20.34 -1.11 21.46
C TRP A 696 -20.22 0.20 22.24
N THR A 697 -18.99 0.65 22.46
CA THR A 697 -18.68 1.93 23.09
C THR A 697 -17.62 2.64 22.27
N ALA A 698 -17.88 3.90 21.90
CA ALA A 698 -16.87 4.83 21.41
C ALA A 698 -16.47 5.76 22.57
N LYS A 699 -15.17 5.94 22.80
CA LYS A 699 -14.64 6.92 23.75
C LYS A 699 -13.93 8.01 22.98
N PHE A 700 -14.16 9.26 23.36
CA PHE A 700 -13.64 10.45 22.66
C PHE A 700 -12.54 11.09 23.49
N LEU A 701 -11.44 11.42 22.81
CA LEU A 701 -10.19 11.86 23.41
C LEU A 701 -9.81 13.24 22.84
N TRP A 702 -8.99 13.98 23.58
CA TRP A 702 -8.28 15.14 23.12
C TRP A 702 -6.80 14.83 22.95
N GLY A 703 -6.21 15.37 21.87
CA GLY A 703 -4.85 15.05 21.48
C GLY A 703 -4.80 13.80 20.65
N GLY A 704 -3.80 13.68 19.82
CA GLY A 704 -3.54 12.51 19.03
C GLY A 704 -3.32 11.29 19.91
N ILE A 705 -3.95 10.17 19.54
CA ILE A 705 -3.57 8.87 20.08
C ILE A 705 -2.18 8.50 19.54
N ASP A 706 -1.77 9.07 18.44
CA ASP A 706 -0.42 8.97 17.90
C ASP A 706 0.67 9.45 18.84
N ASP A 707 0.30 10.21 19.89
CA ASP A 707 1.16 10.51 21.01
C ASP A 707 1.46 9.27 21.91
N PHE A 708 1.21 8.05 21.43
CA PHE A 708 1.84 6.88 22.05
C PHE A 708 3.35 7.00 21.99
N VAL A 709 3.83 7.83 21.13
CA VAL A 709 5.20 7.93 20.71
C VAL A 709 5.91 9.17 21.21
N GLU A 710 5.33 10.30 21.17
CA GLU A 710 5.89 11.48 21.84
C GLU A 710 4.87 12.06 22.78
N VAL A 711 5.19 12.00 24.04
CA VAL A 711 4.71 12.98 24.99
C VAL A 711 5.47 14.31 24.74
N ALA A 712 5.37 14.87 23.57
CA ALA A 712 5.25 16.31 23.55
C ALA A 712 4.03 16.56 24.43
N PRO A 713 4.08 17.37 25.50
CA PRO A 713 2.90 17.60 26.31
C PRO A 713 1.81 18.02 25.34
N ALA A 714 0.89 17.11 25.05
CA ALA A 714 -0.25 17.36 24.20
C ALA A 714 -0.77 18.69 24.69
N VAL A 715 -0.82 19.70 23.85
CA VAL A 715 -1.37 20.98 24.26
C VAL A 715 -2.77 20.60 24.68
N PRO A 716 -3.14 20.62 25.97
CA PRO A 716 -4.36 20.01 26.44
C PRO A 716 -5.48 20.53 25.58
N GLY A 717 -6.18 19.63 24.85
CA GLY A 717 -7.13 19.99 23.86
C GLY A 717 -8.00 21.15 24.30
N THR A 718 -7.94 22.24 23.60
CA THR A 718 -8.65 23.47 23.97
C THR A 718 -10.01 23.55 23.31
N TYR A 719 -10.31 22.62 22.37
CA TYR A 719 -11.60 22.60 21.72
C TYR A 719 -12.72 22.44 22.75
N ARG A 720 -13.67 23.35 22.71
CA ARG A 720 -14.90 23.32 23.49
C ARG A 720 -16.04 23.70 22.59
N GLY A 721 -16.87 22.73 22.30
CA GLY A 721 -17.96 22.94 21.35
C GLY A 721 -18.70 21.65 21.02
N PRO A 722 -19.62 21.73 20.06
CA PRO A 722 -20.37 20.55 19.63
C PRO A 722 -19.44 19.58 18.87
N MET A 723 -19.58 18.30 19.18
CA MET A 723 -19.06 17.18 18.44
C MET A 723 -20.22 16.30 18.03
N SER A 724 -20.27 15.86 16.80
CA SER A 724 -21.30 14.94 16.31
C SER A 724 -20.66 13.60 15.91
N PHE A 725 -21.31 12.51 16.32
CA PHE A 725 -20.88 11.16 16.05
C PHE A 725 -21.97 10.39 15.30
N LYS A 726 -21.61 9.79 14.18
CA LYS A 726 -22.45 8.96 13.31
C LYS A 726 -21.89 7.55 13.29
N VAL A 727 -22.77 6.56 13.33
CA VAL A 727 -22.42 5.16 13.08
C VAL A 727 -23.30 4.66 11.96
N SER A 728 -22.66 4.02 10.98
CA SER A 728 -23.34 3.41 9.87
C SER A 728 -22.82 2.00 9.61
N GLY A 729 -23.45 1.30 8.72
CA GLY A 729 -23.07 -0.05 8.36
C GLY A 729 -23.37 -0.37 6.90
N GLN A 730 -22.69 -1.37 6.42
CA GLN A 730 -22.84 -1.88 5.05
C GLN A 730 -22.77 -3.39 5.05
N ASP A 731 -23.51 -4.01 4.14
CA ASP A 731 -23.48 -5.45 3.89
C ASP A 731 -22.88 -5.74 2.51
N TYR A 732 -22.14 -6.84 2.38
CA TYR A 732 -21.69 -7.29 1.07
C TYR A 732 -22.84 -7.85 0.25
N LEU A 733 -22.83 -7.46 -1.02
CA LEU A 733 -23.66 -8.03 -2.06
C LEU A 733 -22.82 -8.97 -2.91
N THR A 734 -23.42 -10.07 -3.35
CA THR A 734 -22.72 -11.09 -4.17
C THR A 734 -23.55 -11.52 -5.35
N SER A 735 -22.86 -11.90 -6.44
CA SER A 735 -23.48 -12.56 -7.57
C SER A 735 -22.55 -13.63 -8.15
N PRO A 736 -23.08 -14.71 -8.76
CA PRO A 736 -22.25 -15.73 -9.39
C PRO A 736 -21.37 -15.12 -10.51
N ALA A 737 -20.05 -15.34 -10.42
CA ALA A 737 -19.08 -14.84 -11.40
C ALA A 737 -18.73 -15.91 -12.45
N ILE A 738 -18.45 -17.13 -11.99
CA ILE A 738 -17.96 -18.19 -12.86
C ILE A 738 -18.84 -19.44 -12.81
N ARG A 739 -18.87 -20.18 -13.92
CA ARG A 739 -19.39 -21.56 -13.89
C ARG A 739 -18.36 -22.43 -13.19
N PRO A 740 -18.81 -23.35 -12.29
CA PRO A 740 -17.90 -24.25 -11.61
C PRO A 740 -16.98 -25.00 -12.59
N VAL A 741 -15.67 -24.90 -12.38
CA VAL A 741 -14.65 -25.56 -13.20
C VAL A 741 -13.85 -26.54 -12.35
N THR A 742 -13.45 -27.66 -12.93
CA THR A 742 -12.53 -28.61 -12.28
C THR A 742 -11.15 -28.46 -12.91
N ILE A 743 -10.18 -28.11 -12.07
CA ILE A 743 -8.79 -27.91 -12.48
C ILE A 743 -7.99 -29.13 -12.04
N ALA A 744 -7.29 -29.77 -12.97
CA ALA A 744 -6.43 -30.91 -12.63
C ALA A 744 -5.31 -30.50 -11.68
N ALA A 745 -4.72 -31.48 -10.98
CA ALA A 745 -3.56 -31.23 -10.14
C ALA A 745 -2.45 -30.55 -10.93
N ARG A 746 -1.84 -29.50 -10.36
CA ARG A 746 -0.69 -28.78 -10.93
C ARG A 746 -0.94 -28.33 -12.38
N SER A 747 -2.12 -27.79 -12.62
CA SER A 747 -2.58 -27.37 -13.95
C SER A 747 -3.32 -26.05 -13.85
N SER A 748 -3.33 -25.33 -14.95
CA SER A 748 -4.09 -24.08 -15.06
C SER A 748 -5.38 -24.31 -15.87
N ALA A 749 -6.36 -23.45 -15.62
CA ALA A 749 -7.55 -23.29 -16.46
C ALA A 749 -7.86 -21.81 -16.63
N SER A 750 -8.09 -21.37 -17.86
CA SER A 750 -8.61 -20.02 -18.11
C SER A 750 -10.12 -20.00 -17.89
N VAL A 751 -10.58 -19.02 -17.13
CA VAL A 751 -11.97 -18.82 -16.77
C VAL A 751 -12.45 -17.48 -17.32
N PRO A 752 -13.46 -17.45 -18.19
CA PRO A 752 -14.02 -16.20 -18.69
C PRO A 752 -14.87 -15.52 -17.61
N LEU A 753 -14.77 -14.20 -17.55
CA LEU A 753 -15.52 -13.30 -16.67
C LEU A 753 -16.31 -12.30 -17.50
N TYR A 754 -17.49 -11.97 -17.03
CA TYR A 754 -18.37 -10.97 -17.63
C TYR A 754 -18.66 -9.90 -16.59
N VAL A 755 -17.86 -8.84 -16.62
CA VAL A 755 -17.93 -7.76 -15.64
C VAL A 755 -18.86 -6.67 -16.12
N VAL A 756 -19.90 -6.37 -15.34
CA VAL A 756 -20.90 -5.35 -15.67
C VAL A 756 -20.42 -4.00 -15.10
N MET A 757 -20.33 -3.01 -15.98
CA MET A 757 -19.99 -1.64 -15.55
C MET A 757 -21.20 -0.97 -14.89
N PRO A 758 -21.06 -0.38 -13.72
CA PRO A 758 -22.10 0.44 -13.10
C PRO A 758 -22.53 1.60 -14.00
N VAL A 759 -23.68 2.20 -13.72
CA VAL A 759 -24.21 3.30 -14.57
C VAL A 759 -23.62 4.64 -14.17
N GLN A 760 -23.34 4.81 -12.88
CA GLN A 760 -22.80 6.06 -12.34
C GLN A 760 -21.31 6.19 -12.73
N PRO A 761 -20.86 7.37 -13.22
CA PRO A 761 -19.44 7.63 -13.44
C PRO A 761 -18.61 7.56 -12.16
N GLY A 762 -17.35 7.15 -12.30
CA GLY A 762 -16.38 7.04 -11.23
C GLY A 762 -16.03 5.58 -10.89
N ASP A 763 -15.37 5.39 -9.77
CA ASP A 763 -14.82 4.11 -9.36
C ASP A 763 -15.81 3.26 -8.56
N HIS A 764 -15.83 1.96 -8.87
CA HIS A 764 -16.74 0.97 -8.28
C HIS A 764 -15.99 -0.34 -8.06
N PRO A 765 -15.16 -0.44 -7.02
CA PRO A 765 -14.38 -1.64 -6.77
C PRO A 765 -15.27 -2.82 -6.41
N GLU A 766 -14.86 -4.01 -6.86
CA GLU A 766 -15.43 -5.28 -6.44
C GLU A 766 -14.32 -6.34 -6.36
N SER A 767 -14.62 -7.52 -5.90
CA SER A 767 -13.68 -8.65 -5.93
C SER A 767 -14.31 -9.89 -6.56
N LEU A 768 -13.48 -10.69 -7.22
CA LEU A 768 -13.79 -12.05 -7.58
C LEU A 768 -13.37 -12.98 -6.43
N GLN A 769 -14.33 -13.44 -5.65
CA GLN A 769 -14.09 -14.37 -4.56
C GLN A 769 -14.11 -15.81 -5.10
N LEU A 770 -12.97 -16.47 -5.05
CA LEU A 770 -12.78 -17.84 -5.55
C LEU A 770 -12.70 -18.82 -4.37
N SER A 771 -13.36 -19.97 -4.52
CA SER A 771 -13.33 -21.04 -3.53
C SER A 771 -13.12 -22.39 -4.22
N ALA A 772 -12.21 -23.18 -3.70
CA ALA A 772 -11.85 -24.49 -4.19
C ALA A 772 -12.29 -25.61 -3.24
N SER A 773 -12.68 -26.75 -3.77
CA SER A 773 -13.18 -27.90 -2.99
C SER A 773 -12.14 -28.55 -2.06
N ASN A 774 -10.88 -28.19 -2.20
CA ASN A 774 -9.77 -28.61 -1.33
C ASN A 774 -9.48 -27.62 -0.19
N GLY A 775 -10.29 -26.56 -0.07
CA GLY A 775 -10.16 -25.53 0.96
C GLY A 775 -9.31 -24.31 0.55
N ALA A 776 -8.70 -24.32 -0.64
CA ALA A 776 -8.03 -23.13 -1.15
C ALA A 776 -9.04 -22.03 -1.49
N ALA A 777 -8.68 -20.80 -1.29
CA ALA A 777 -9.44 -19.62 -1.67
C ALA A 777 -8.49 -18.59 -2.28
N ASP A 778 -9.03 -17.69 -3.07
CA ASP A 778 -8.31 -16.56 -3.62
C ASP A 778 -9.29 -15.39 -3.81
N SER A 779 -8.82 -14.16 -3.66
CA SER A 779 -9.60 -12.94 -3.83
C SER A 779 -8.90 -12.04 -4.84
N VAL A 780 -9.48 -11.91 -6.03
CA VAL A 780 -8.93 -11.06 -7.09
C VAL A 780 -9.68 -9.72 -7.10
N PRO A 781 -9.03 -8.61 -6.75
CA PRO A 781 -9.61 -7.28 -6.86
C PRO A 781 -10.00 -6.95 -8.30
N ILE A 782 -11.10 -6.26 -8.48
CA ILE A 782 -11.58 -5.75 -9.77
C ILE A 782 -11.87 -4.27 -9.59
N ALA A 783 -10.97 -3.42 -10.07
CA ALA A 783 -11.20 -2.00 -10.17
C ALA A 783 -12.06 -1.72 -11.41
N ARG A 784 -13.20 -1.06 -11.22
CA ARG A 784 -14.10 -0.69 -12.30
C ARG A 784 -14.26 0.82 -12.31
N ARG A 785 -13.80 1.47 -13.37
CA ARG A 785 -14.01 2.89 -13.60
C ARG A 785 -15.03 3.11 -14.70
N THR A 786 -16.17 3.69 -14.34
CA THR A 786 -17.22 4.04 -15.28
C THR A 786 -16.98 5.42 -15.87
N LEU A 787 -16.92 5.49 -17.19
CA LEU A 787 -16.70 6.73 -17.92
C LEU A 787 -17.90 7.68 -17.82
N ILE A 788 -17.63 8.98 -17.77
CA ILE A 788 -18.61 10.01 -18.11
C ILE A 788 -18.97 9.81 -19.59
N PRO A 789 -20.27 9.91 -19.98
CA PRO A 789 -20.65 9.81 -21.40
C PRO A 789 -19.88 10.81 -22.28
N SER A 790 -19.49 10.39 -23.48
CA SER A 790 -18.66 11.21 -24.38
C SER A 790 -19.33 12.51 -24.88
N ASP A 791 -20.65 12.57 -24.75
CA ASP A 791 -21.48 13.77 -25.01
C ASP A 791 -21.69 14.65 -23.77
N GLY A 792 -21.06 14.31 -22.65
CA GLY A 792 -21.14 15.03 -21.39
C GLY A 792 -22.08 14.38 -20.38
N GLY A 793 -22.10 14.91 -19.17
CA GLY A 793 -22.94 14.37 -18.11
C GLY A 793 -22.54 14.81 -16.72
N ASN A 794 -23.36 14.44 -15.75
CA ASN A 794 -23.13 14.74 -14.34
C ASN A 794 -22.36 13.63 -13.66
N PHE A 795 -21.54 14.01 -12.69
CA PHE A 795 -20.89 13.11 -11.75
C PHE A 795 -20.89 13.71 -10.34
N GLN A 796 -20.59 12.93 -9.34
CA GLN A 796 -20.62 13.34 -7.95
C GLN A 796 -19.48 12.69 -7.19
N ALA A 797 -18.61 13.51 -6.61
CA ALA A 797 -17.57 13.06 -5.70
C ALA A 797 -18.08 13.14 -4.26
N LEU A 798 -18.02 12.03 -3.55
CA LEU A 798 -18.28 11.95 -2.12
C LEU A 798 -16.95 11.84 -1.40
N ILE A 799 -16.66 12.79 -0.53
CA ILE A 799 -15.39 12.93 0.14
C ILE A 799 -15.64 12.89 1.64
N ILE A 800 -15.15 11.85 2.29
CA ILE A 800 -15.29 11.68 3.73
C ILE A 800 -14.32 12.61 4.44
N GLY A 801 -13.15 12.85 3.89
CA GLY A 801 -12.11 13.63 4.55
C GLY A 801 -11.41 12.76 5.59
N THR A 802 -10.33 12.16 5.20
CA THR A 802 -9.51 11.37 6.11
C THR A 802 -8.42 12.23 6.70
N SER A 803 -7.90 11.80 7.81
CA SER A 803 -6.74 12.36 8.51
C SER A 803 -5.50 12.25 7.64
N ALA A 804 -5.41 12.97 6.61
CA ALA A 804 -4.39 12.69 5.65
C ALA A 804 -3.11 13.46 5.88
N ARG A 805 -2.03 12.85 5.58
CA ARG A 805 -0.83 13.51 5.12
C ARG A 805 -1.17 14.41 3.92
N ASP A 806 -0.25 15.14 3.35
CA ASP A 806 -0.43 16.32 2.49
C ASP A 806 -1.43 16.22 1.31
N VAL A 807 -1.77 15.04 0.83
CA VAL A 807 -2.79 14.82 -0.20
C VAL A 807 -3.89 13.96 0.39
N GLY A 808 -5.08 14.54 0.52
CA GLY A 808 -6.25 13.80 0.98
C GLY A 808 -6.86 12.94 -0.12
N GLN A 809 -8.10 12.59 0.08
CA GLN A 809 -8.87 11.76 -0.85
C GLN A 809 -8.88 12.35 -2.27
N ILE A 810 -8.61 11.50 -3.27
CA ILE A 810 -8.73 11.82 -4.69
C ILE A 810 -9.85 10.97 -5.28
N ASN A 811 -10.81 11.63 -5.94
CA ASN A 811 -11.81 10.97 -6.75
C ASN A 811 -11.51 11.26 -8.23
N THR A 812 -11.27 10.21 -9.00
CA THR A 812 -10.93 10.30 -10.42
C THR A 812 -12.12 9.96 -11.30
N TYR A 813 -12.35 10.79 -12.30
CA TYR A 813 -13.36 10.59 -13.34
C TYR A 813 -12.69 10.65 -14.70
N GLU A 814 -13.20 9.89 -15.65
CA GLU A 814 -12.66 9.86 -16.99
C GLU A 814 -13.74 10.06 -18.05
N ILE A 815 -13.36 10.72 -19.13
CA ILE A 815 -14.21 10.91 -20.32
C ILE A 815 -13.41 10.64 -21.59
N ASN A 816 -14.00 9.87 -22.50
CA ASN A 816 -13.40 9.66 -23.82
C ASN A 816 -13.86 10.78 -24.78
N VAL A 817 -12.97 11.74 -25.02
CA VAL A 817 -13.24 12.92 -25.87
C VAL A 817 -13.10 12.53 -27.35
N PRO A 818 -14.15 12.71 -28.17
CA PRO A 818 -14.09 12.41 -29.61
C PRO A 818 -13.25 13.47 -30.36
N ALA A 819 -12.69 13.05 -31.49
CA ALA A 819 -11.94 13.94 -32.34
C ALA A 819 -12.81 15.09 -32.87
N GLY A 820 -12.30 16.32 -32.80
CA GLY A 820 -12.97 17.50 -33.34
C GLY A 820 -13.97 18.15 -32.41
N ARG A 821 -14.01 17.78 -31.16
CA ARG A 821 -14.75 18.51 -30.12
C ARG A 821 -14.18 19.94 -30.00
N PRO A 822 -15.01 21.02 -30.00
CA PRO A 822 -14.50 22.38 -30.00
C PRO A 822 -13.90 22.80 -28.66
N ASP A 823 -14.47 22.31 -27.56
CA ASP A 823 -14.10 22.62 -26.20
C ASP A 823 -14.43 21.46 -25.27
N LEU A 824 -13.79 21.43 -24.12
CA LEU A 824 -14.12 20.55 -23.01
C LEU A 824 -14.25 21.44 -21.77
N ASP A 825 -15.47 21.56 -21.30
CA ASP A 825 -15.81 22.38 -20.13
C ASP A 825 -16.32 21.48 -19.02
N VAL A 826 -15.71 21.65 -17.84
CA VAL A 826 -16.10 20.92 -16.63
C VAL A 826 -16.41 21.91 -15.55
N SER A 827 -17.63 21.92 -15.07
CA SER A 827 -18.08 22.77 -13.96
C SER A 827 -18.21 21.98 -12.67
N PHE A 828 -17.88 22.60 -11.56
CA PHE A 828 -17.97 22.02 -10.21
C PHE A 828 -18.78 22.91 -9.29
N HIS A 829 -19.48 22.28 -8.36
CA HIS A 829 -20.19 22.91 -7.26
C HIS A 829 -19.95 22.16 -5.98
N THR A 830 -19.31 22.80 -5.00
CA THR A 830 -19.09 22.25 -3.65
C THR A 830 -20.28 22.60 -2.78
N ALA A 831 -20.94 21.59 -2.20
CA ALA A 831 -22.17 21.79 -1.42
C ALA A 831 -21.94 22.63 -0.15
N ASP A 832 -20.81 22.45 0.54
CA ASP A 832 -20.38 23.31 1.65
C ASP A 832 -19.19 24.19 1.22
N ALA A 833 -19.46 25.42 0.85
CA ALA A 833 -18.46 26.41 0.44
C ALA A 833 -17.73 27.06 1.63
N SER A 834 -17.52 26.34 2.71
CA SER A 834 -16.71 26.81 3.84
C SER A 834 -15.27 27.08 3.41
N PRO A 835 -14.62 28.14 3.92
CA PRO A 835 -13.20 28.39 3.63
C PRO A 835 -12.27 27.27 4.14
N HIS A 836 -12.78 26.36 4.94
CA HIS A 836 -12.04 25.19 5.45
C HIS A 836 -12.20 23.94 4.57
N ASN A 837 -13.12 23.94 3.60
CA ASN A 837 -13.27 22.86 2.63
C ASN A 837 -12.52 23.22 1.35
N VAL A 838 -11.25 22.90 1.28
CA VAL A 838 -10.41 23.23 0.13
C VAL A 838 -10.29 22.06 -0.82
N PHE A 839 -10.80 22.22 -2.02
CA PHE A 839 -10.68 21.24 -3.10
C PHE A 839 -9.87 21.82 -4.25
N ASN A 840 -8.98 21.01 -4.80
CA ASN A 840 -8.32 21.28 -6.06
C ASN A 840 -8.92 20.38 -7.15
N TYR A 841 -9.07 20.95 -8.33
CA TYR A 841 -9.57 20.26 -9.52
C TYR A 841 -8.50 20.28 -10.57
N TYR A 842 -8.31 19.15 -11.24
CA TYR A 842 -7.31 18.99 -12.29
C TYR A 842 -7.97 18.40 -13.52
N LEU A 843 -7.62 18.93 -14.70
CA LEU A 843 -7.96 18.37 -15.98
C LEU A 843 -6.67 17.88 -16.64
N VAL A 844 -6.59 16.56 -16.85
CA VAL A 844 -5.41 15.87 -17.38
C VAL A 844 -5.71 15.36 -18.77
N ASP A 845 -4.84 15.64 -19.71
CA ASP A 845 -4.98 15.24 -21.11
C ASP A 845 -4.58 13.77 -21.35
N PRO A 846 -4.86 13.20 -22.54
CA PRO A 846 -4.48 11.82 -22.86
C PRO A 846 -2.96 11.51 -22.84
N SER A 847 -2.11 12.53 -22.69
CA SER A 847 -0.66 12.34 -22.53
C SER A 847 -0.24 12.32 -21.06
N GLY A 848 -1.18 12.47 -20.11
CA GLY A 848 -0.90 12.59 -18.69
C GLY A 848 -0.51 14.01 -18.23
N ALA A 849 -0.63 15.02 -19.11
CA ALA A 849 -0.30 16.39 -18.75
C ALA A 849 -1.50 17.13 -18.13
N VAL A 850 -1.27 17.82 -17.01
CA VAL A 850 -2.27 18.73 -16.43
C VAL A 850 -2.42 19.95 -17.31
N VAL A 851 -3.60 20.13 -17.90
CA VAL A 851 -3.90 21.22 -18.84
C VAL A 851 -4.43 22.46 -18.12
N THR A 852 -5.28 22.27 -17.14
CA THR A 852 -5.86 23.36 -16.34
C THR A 852 -6.21 22.90 -14.95
N THR A 853 -6.22 23.83 -14.02
CA THR A 853 -6.53 23.59 -12.60
C THR A 853 -7.47 24.67 -12.06
N ALA A 854 -8.26 24.30 -11.07
CA ALA A 854 -9.09 25.25 -10.32
C ALA A 854 -9.10 24.86 -8.83
N THR A 855 -9.56 25.77 -8.00
CA THR A 855 -9.64 25.53 -6.54
C THR A 855 -10.94 26.10 -6.01
N THR A 856 -11.60 25.41 -5.10
CA THR A 856 -12.70 25.96 -4.28
C THR A 856 -12.30 25.90 -2.80
N PRO A 857 -12.85 26.78 -1.93
CA PRO A 857 -13.73 27.89 -2.28
C PRO A 857 -12.96 29.04 -2.91
N GLN A 858 -13.66 29.83 -3.71
CA GLN A 858 -13.16 31.08 -4.26
C GLN A 858 -13.83 32.29 -3.57
N THR A 859 -13.14 33.42 -3.55
CA THR A 859 -13.75 34.69 -3.09
C THR A 859 -14.09 35.57 -4.28
N VAL A 860 -15.37 35.67 -4.60
CA VAL A 860 -15.87 36.48 -5.71
C VAL A 860 -16.68 37.65 -5.14
N ASN A 861 -16.28 38.89 -5.41
CA ASN A 861 -16.90 40.11 -4.88
C ASN A 861 -17.05 40.13 -3.36
N GLY A 862 -16.13 39.54 -2.62
CA GLY A 862 -16.15 39.45 -1.16
C GLY A 862 -17.06 38.36 -0.59
N GLN A 863 -17.62 37.49 -1.43
CA GLN A 863 -18.39 36.32 -1.00
C GLN A 863 -17.63 35.05 -1.31
N VAL A 864 -17.68 34.10 -0.40
CA VAL A 864 -17.14 32.75 -0.58
C VAL A 864 -18.11 31.96 -1.46
N VAL A 865 -17.60 31.39 -2.56
CA VAL A 865 -18.40 30.61 -3.52
C VAL A 865 -17.72 29.24 -3.71
N GLY A 866 -18.54 28.22 -3.82
CA GLY A 866 -18.11 26.82 -4.02
C GLY A 866 -18.08 26.38 -5.49
N ASP A 867 -18.13 27.32 -6.43
CA ASP A 867 -18.17 27.04 -7.87
C ASP A 867 -16.77 27.16 -8.47
N ALA A 868 -16.43 26.25 -9.38
CA ALA A 868 -15.20 26.27 -10.17
C ALA A 868 -15.47 25.74 -11.57
N GLU A 869 -14.58 26.07 -12.52
CA GLU A 869 -14.68 25.63 -13.90
C GLU A 869 -13.29 25.33 -14.45
N LEU A 870 -13.16 24.24 -15.21
CA LEU A 870 -11.99 23.87 -16.00
C LEU A 870 -12.38 23.87 -17.46
N THR A 871 -11.64 24.60 -18.29
CA THR A 871 -11.95 24.72 -19.72
C THR A 871 -10.69 24.50 -20.57
N THR A 872 -10.85 23.83 -21.70
CA THR A 872 -9.81 23.73 -22.70
C THR A 872 -10.41 23.75 -24.11
N ALA A 873 -9.83 24.54 -25.00
CA ALA A 873 -10.27 24.65 -26.39
C ALA A 873 -9.55 23.62 -27.28
N ASN A 874 -10.29 23.02 -28.20
CA ASN A 874 -9.81 22.03 -29.16
C ASN A 874 -9.08 20.86 -28.44
N PRO A 875 -9.73 20.17 -27.48
CA PRO A 875 -9.11 19.08 -26.76
C PRO A 875 -8.64 17.97 -27.70
N ALA A 876 -7.53 17.36 -27.37
CA ALA A 876 -7.06 16.18 -28.09
C ALA A 876 -8.08 15.04 -27.96
N ALA A 877 -8.25 14.25 -29.00
CA ALA A 877 -9.08 13.04 -28.93
C ALA A 877 -8.39 12.01 -28.03
N GLY A 878 -9.17 11.35 -27.17
CA GLY A 878 -8.67 10.31 -26.28
C GLY A 878 -9.30 10.37 -24.89
N LEU A 879 -8.73 9.61 -23.98
CA LEU A 879 -9.17 9.50 -22.58
C LEU A 879 -8.63 10.68 -21.80
N TRP A 880 -9.52 11.52 -21.29
CA TRP A 880 -9.21 12.65 -20.40
C TRP A 880 -9.57 12.29 -18.97
N GLN A 881 -8.78 12.77 -18.01
CA GLN A 881 -8.99 12.54 -16.58
C GLN A 881 -9.36 13.84 -15.89
N ILE A 882 -10.26 13.73 -14.93
CA ILE A 882 -10.75 14.81 -14.08
C ILE A 882 -10.55 14.37 -12.64
N ASP A 883 -9.67 15.04 -11.91
CA ASP A 883 -9.42 14.72 -10.51
C ASP A 883 -10.05 15.77 -9.59
N VAL A 884 -10.78 15.29 -8.60
CA VAL A 884 -11.31 16.07 -7.48
C VAL A 884 -10.50 15.69 -6.25
N VAL A 885 -9.66 16.59 -5.79
CA VAL A 885 -8.68 16.37 -4.73
C VAL A 885 -9.04 17.17 -3.49
N LEU A 886 -9.27 16.49 -2.37
CA LEU A 886 -9.36 17.17 -1.09
C LEU A 886 -7.96 17.65 -0.67
N LYS A 887 -7.82 18.93 -0.40
CA LYS A 887 -6.61 19.53 0.11
C LYS A 887 -6.74 19.88 1.60
N LEU A 888 -6.30 19.01 2.44
CA LEU A 888 -5.91 19.20 3.84
C LEU A 888 -6.99 19.36 4.91
N THR A 889 -8.14 19.99 4.69
CA THR A 889 -9.09 20.24 5.79
C THR A 889 -10.51 20.18 5.35
N VAL A 890 -11.39 19.78 6.26
CA VAL A 890 -12.83 19.90 6.11
C VAL A 890 -13.39 20.77 7.25
N SER A 891 -14.56 21.34 7.01
CA SER A 891 -15.18 22.28 7.97
C SER A 891 -15.63 21.62 9.27
N GLY A 892 -15.85 20.30 9.28
CA GLY A 892 -16.51 19.60 10.38
C GLY A 892 -18.02 19.86 10.53
N ASN A 893 -18.64 20.44 9.52
CA ASN A 893 -20.10 20.67 9.50
C ASN A 893 -20.89 19.47 8.98
N GLU A 894 -20.29 18.70 8.07
CA GLU A 894 -20.90 17.57 7.37
C GLU A 894 -20.01 16.33 7.47
N PHE A 895 -20.58 15.15 7.62
CA PHE A 895 -19.86 13.88 7.64
C PHE A 895 -19.27 13.49 6.28
N THR A 896 -19.85 14.00 5.21
CA THR A 896 -19.40 13.75 3.85
C THR A 896 -19.47 15.05 3.07
N GLN A 897 -18.37 15.46 2.48
CA GLN A 897 -18.31 16.59 1.59
C GLN A 897 -18.75 16.13 0.19
N THR A 898 -19.63 16.88 -0.44
CA THR A 898 -20.12 16.54 -1.77
C THR A 898 -19.70 17.60 -2.78
N VAL A 899 -19.02 17.14 -3.83
CA VAL A 899 -18.72 17.94 -5.01
C VAL A 899 -19.54 17.41 -6.19
N TYR A 900 -20.38 18.25 -6.74
CA TYR A 900 -21.12 17.95 -7.97
C TYR A 900 -20.32 18.44 -9.17
N GLY A 901 -20.11 17.57 -10.13
CA GLY A 901 -19.43 17.88 -11.39
C GLY A 901 -20.38 17.71 -12.58
N ASN A 902 -20.17 18.52 -13.59
CA ASN A 902 -20.85 18.41 -14.89
C ASN A 902 -19.85 18.67 -16.01
N VAL A 903 -19.83 17.76 -16.97
CA VAL A 903 -19.14 17.99 -18.25
C VAL A 903 -20.18 18.47 -19.24
N GLY A 904 -19.95 19.67 -19.79
CA GLY A 904 -20.82 20.26 -20.81
C GLY A 904 -20.88 19.45 -22.11
N ASP A 905 -21.96 19.59 -22.90
CA ASP A 905 -22.18 18.90 -24.18
C ASP A 905 -21.15 19.28 -25.25
#